data_4d9832111ad73bd5ba41797e224365f7
#
_entry.id   4d9832111ad73bd5ba41797e224365f7
#
_cell.length_a   1.000
_cell.length_b   1.000
_cell.length_c   1.000
_cell.angle_alpha   90.00
_cell.angle_beta   90.00
_cell.angle_gamma   90.00
#
_symmetry.space_group_name_H-M   'P 1'
#
loop_
_entity.id
_entity.type
_entity.pdbx_description
1 polymer ?
#
loop_
_entity_poly.entity_id
_entity_poly.type
_entity_poly.pdbx_seq_one_letter_code
_entity_poly.pdbx_strand_id
1 'polypeptide(L)'
;MLNNLAKRLFGSANDRFVKTLQGIVDAINAVEPEVEALSDDDLKARTAWLRGRVEAGESLDDLLVDAFATVREGAKRTLGQRHFDVQMLGGIVLHKGMISEMKTGEGKTLVATLAVYLNAVGGKGVHVVTVNDYLAERDAGWMGQVYKFLGLTVGVITHGMSDEERRAAYACDVTYATNNELGFDYLRDNMKFTLEDMSQREFNFAIVDEVDSILIDEARTPLVISGPTEDLGDLYAAVNVLIAKLDEDDYEKDEKGRTATYTDPGIEKMEDLMREAELLEEGSLFDIQNVSLVHHANQALRAHVLFERDVDYIVKDDQVIIIDEFTGRMQEGRRYSEGLHQALEAKEGVKIQNENQTLASITFQNYFRLYPKLAGMTGTAMTEAGEFAEIYKLEVVEIPTNVDISRIDHDDEVYRSVEEKYEAIALQIKDCFDRKQPVLVGTVSIEKSEQLSEMLKKSGVEHSVLNARYHEQEAQIISQAGRPGGVTIATNMAGRGTDIQLGGNFDMRLAEEVKAEPGTDAYEKAATKLVEEIQRDRELVLAAGGLFVLGTERHESRRIDNQLRGRSGRQGDPGTSKFYLSLKDDLMRIFGSERIDGMLQKLGLQEGEAIVHPWVNKALEKAQSKVEARNFEIRKNLLKFDDVMNDQRKVIYEQRRELMAAENVAEDIIDMRQQVVYDMVSTSIPEKAYADQWDTELLHDEVQRVFGLDVPVQEWAKEEGIADEEIRERLTDVTDRMMAEKAANVGPDVMRMVEKSLLLQLLDQNWKEHLLTLDHLRQGIGLRAYAQRDPLNEYKREAFDLFEEMLEGLRDRITTVLAFVQFEAESKPDAFARPQQQMTETRTDPALQGTTDNSEGASDNATVTNRQAQGALNPEDPSTWGRVPRNAPC
;
A
#
# COMPACT_ATOMS: atom_id res chain seq x y z
N MET A 1 24.20 31.83 -14.34
CA MET A 1 25.65 31.98 -14.12
C MET A 1 26.00 32.34 -12.68
N LEU A 2 25.42 33.38 -12.07
CA LEU A 2 25.69 33.75 -10.66
C LEU A 2 25.37 32.64 -9.64
N ASN A 3 24.26 31.92 -9.80
CA ASN A 3 23.91 30.76 -8.97
C ASN A 3 24.92 29.60 -9.05
N ASN A 4 25.46 29.33 -10.23
CA ASN A 4 26.47 28.29 -10.42
C ASN A 4 27.84 28.70 -9.83
N LEU A 5 28.15 29.99 -9.83
CA LEU A 5 29.37 30.51 -9.21
C LEU A 5 29.26 30.51 -7.69
N ALA A 6 28.09 30.87 -7.15
CA ALA A 6 27.79 30.80 -5.71
C ALA A 6 27.82 29.34 -5.20
N LYS A 7 27.23 28.38 -5.93
CA LYS A 7 27.32 26.95 -5.61
C LYS A 7 28.76 26.42 -5.59
N ARG A 8 29.60 26.87 -6.52
CA ARG A 8 31.02 26.48 -6.55
C ARG A 8 31.86 27.07 -5.38
N LEU A 9 31.49 28.25 -4.89
CA LEU A 9 32.22 28.93 -3.79
C LEU A 9 31.72 28.57 -2.40
N PHE A 10 30.40 28.30 -2.23
CA PHE A 10 29.76 28.12 -0.91
C PHE A 10 29.11 26.74 -0.74
N GLY A 11 29.19 25.85 -1.73
CA GLY A 11 28.50 24.57 -1.74
C GLY A 11 26.98 24.70 -1.89
N SER A 12 26.29 23.61 -2.10
CA SER A 12 24.82 23.52 -2.08
C SER A 12 24.27 23.66 -0.65
N ALA A 13 22.96 23.78 -0.47
CA ALA A 13 22.35 23.71 0.86
C ALA A 13 22.61 22.34 1.51
N ASN A 14 22.56 21.28 0.71
CA ASN A 14 22.90 19.92 1.12
C ASN A 14 24.35 19.82 1.64
N ASP A 15 25.32 20.33 0.88
CA ASP A 15 26.73 20.28 1.29
C ASP A 15 27.00 21.01 2.61
N ARG A 16 26.32 22.12 2.84
CA ARG A 16 26.40 22.85 4.10
C ARG A 16 25.80 22.08 5.25
N PHE A 17 24.62 21.45 5.03
CA PHE A 17 23.98 20.63 6.03
C PHE A 17 24.85 19.41 6.40
N VAL A 18 25.34 18.66 5.42
CA VAL A 18 26.25 17.53 5.65
C VAL A 18 27.51 17.94 6.42
N LYS A 19 28.09 19.13 6.11
CA LYS A 19 29.22 19.66 6.87
C LYS A 19 28.89 19.93 8.34
N THR A 20 27.67 20.31 8.68
CA THR A 20 27.29 20.50 10.10
C THR A 20 27.29 19.18 10.88
N LEU A 21 27.04 18.06 10.17
CA LEU A 21 27.03 16.72 10.80
C LEU A 21 28.44 16.16 11.01
N GLN A 22 29.46 16.69 10.30
CA GLN A 22 30.82 16.17 10.39
C GLN A 22 31.38 16.22 11.82
N GLY A 23 31.05 17.24 12.59
CA GLY A 23 31.49 17.34 13.98
C GLY A 23 30.97 16.20 14.88
N ILE A 24 29.79 15.65 14.56
CA ILE A 24 29.23 14.49 15.26
C ILE A 24 30.04 13.23 14.87
N VAL A 25 30.34 13.06 13.58
CA VAL A 25 31.17 11.95 13.09
C VAL A 25 32.57 12.01 13.73
N ASP A 26 33.17 13.18 13.83
CA ASP A 26 34.49 13.36 14.50
C ASP A 26 34.42 12.97 15.99
N ALA A 27 33.32 13.28 16.67
CA ALA A 27 33.09 12.84 18.05
C ALA A 27 32.93 11.32 18.18
N ILE A 28 32.21 10.66 17.24
CA ILE A 28 32.09 9.20 17.19
C ILE A 28 33.48 8.56 16.99
N ASN A 29 34.25 9.10 16.06
CA ASN A 29 35.64 8.63 15.81
C ASN A 29 36.54 8.80 17.03
N ALA A 30 36.36 9.84 17.84
CA ALA A 30 37.14 10.08 19.05
C ALA A 30 36.82 9.06 20.15
N VAL A 31 35.61 8.56 20.26
CA VAL A 31 35.16 7.55 21.24
C VAL A 31 35.46 6.11 20.77
N GLU A 32 35.62 5.89 19.46
CA GLU A 32 35.84 4.55 18.88
C GLU A 32 36.97 3.74 19.56
N PRO A 33 38.18 4.29 19.83
CA PRO A 33 39.24 3.53 20.47
C PRO A 33 38.89 3.02 21.88
N GLU A 34 38.08 3.76 22.62
CA GLU A 34 37.61 3.37 23.95
C GLU A 34 36.63 2.19 23.85
N VAL A 35 35.73 2.23 22.86
CA VAL A 35 34.74 1.15 22.62
C VAL A 35 35.42 -0.08 22.04
N GLU A 36 36.42 0.06 21.17
CA GLU A 36 37.23 -1.05 20.63
C GLU A 36 37.97 -1.81 21.72
N ALA A 37 38.42 -1.13 22.78
CA ALA A 37 39.10 -1.75 23.89
C ALA A 37 38.22 -2.58 24.85
N LEU A 38 36.92 -2.49 24.73
CA LEU A 38 35.96 -3.24 25.58
C LEU A 38 35.97 -4.73 25.26
N SER A 39 35.74 -5.54 26.29
CA SER A 39 35.41 -6.96 26.08
C SER A 39 34.04 -7.10 25.42
N ASP A 40 33.74 -8.31 24.88
CA ASP A 40 32.43 -8.58 24.30
C ASP A 40 31.28 -8.43 25.31
N ASP A 41 31.53 -8.80 26.57
CA ASP A 41 30.52 -8.69 27.62
C ASP A 41 30.33 -7.22 28.04
N ASP A 42 31.37 -6.43 28.10
CA ASP A 42 31.27 -4.99 28.37
C ASP A 42 30.59 -4.26 27.22
N LEU A 43 30.86 -4.65 25.96
CA LEU A 43 30.18 -4.08 24.79
C LEU A 43 28.68 -4.39 24.78
N LYS A 44 28.29 -5.63 25.12
CA LYS A 44 26.88 -6.01 25.31
C LYS A 44 26.21 -5.22 26.44
N ALA A 45 26.92 -5.00 27.54
CA ALA A 45 26.43 -4.25 28.69
C ALA A 45 26.12 -2.76 28.36
N ARG A 46 26.71 -2.21 27.27
CA ARG A 46 26.44 -0.83 26.87
C ARG A 46 24.97 -0.57 26.52
N THR A 47 24.26 -1.56 25.99
CA THR A 47 22.81 -1.40 25.70
C THR A 47 22.02 -1.16 26.98
N ALA A 48 22.29 -1.92 28.05
CA ALA A 48 21.64 -1.70 29.34
C ALA A 48 22.04 -0.35 29.94
N TRP A 49 23.29 0.04 29.82
CA TRP A 49 23.78 1.34 30.26
C TRP A 49 23.09 2.51 29.51
N LEU A 50 22.94 2.41 28.19
CA LEU A 50 22.23 3.42 27.38
C LEU A 50 20.73 3.47 27.76
N ARG A 51 20.08 2.32 27.99
CA ARG A 51 18.68 2.27 28.47
C ARG A 51 18.54 2.99 29.81
N GLY A 52 19.45 2.76 30.75
CA GLY A 52 19.45 3.45 32.02
C GLY A 52 19.59 4.99 31.92
N ARG A 53 20.31 5.48 30.90
CA ARG A 53 20.41 6.92 30.62
C ARG A 53 19.10 7.49 30.05
N VAL A 54 18.42 6.74 29.17
CA VAL A 54 17.08 7.09 28.68
C VAL A 54 16.07 7.15 29.83
N GLU A 55 16.09 6.16 30.72
CA GLU A 55 15.25 6.12 31.91
C GLU A 55 15.54 7.26 32.88
N ALA A 56 16.78 7.74 32.90
CA ALA A 56 17.17 8.94 33.67
C ALA A 56 16.74 10.27 33.01
N GLY A 57 16.15 10.21 31.79
CA GLY A 57 15.60 11.37 31.08
C GLY A 57 16.54 12.01 30.06
N GLU A 58 17.69 11.39 29.73
CA GLU A 58 18.53 11.85 28.63
C GLU A 58 17.85 11.63 27.28
N SER A 59 18.04 12.57 26.35
CA SER A 59 17.49 12.43 24.99
C SER A 59 18.27 11.43 24.15
N LEU A 60 17.63 10.86 23.13
CA LEU A 60 18.31 9.98 22.18
C LEU A 60 19.41 10.72 21.39
N ASP A 61 19.28 12.03 21.19
CA ASP A 61 20.31 12.86 20.55
C ASP A 61 21.58 12.94 21.40
N ASP A 62 21.45 12.99 22.73
CA ASP A 62 22.61 13.00 23.65
C ASP A 62 23.33 11.64 23.69
N LEU A 63 22.62 10.56 23.37
CA LEU A 63 23.16 9.20 23.35
C LEU A 63 23.77 8.82 21.98
N LEU A 64 23.58 9.62 20.94
CA LEU A 64 23.89 9.29 19.55
C LEU A 64 25.36 8.85 19.39
N VAL A 65 26.30 9.62 19.93
CA VAL A 65 27.76 9.35 19.79
C VAL A 65 28.11 7.99 20.38
N ASP A 66 27.67 7.71 21.61
CA ASP A 66 27.92 6.45 22.31
C ASP A 66 27.26 5.26 21.62
N ALA A 67 26.01 5.43 21.18
CA ALA A 67 25.24 4.38 20.52
C ALA A 67 25.88 4.02 19.16
N PHE A 68 26.22 5.02 18.34
CA PHE A 68 26.81 4.79 17.02
C PHE A 68 28.21 4.16 17.12
N ALA A 69 29.05 4.58 18.07
CA ALA A 69 30.33 3.94 18.33
C ALA A 69 30.15 2.48 18.75
N THR A 70 29.14 2.18 19.59
CA THR A 70 28.80 0.83 20.03
C THR A 70 28.36 -0.06 18.85
N VAL A 71 27.48 0.42 17.97
CA VAL A 71 27.03 -0.33 16.77
C VAL A 71 28.17 -0.55 15.79
N ARG A 72 29.01 0.45 15.58
CA ARG A 72 30.16 0.35 14.68
C ARG A 72 31.10 -0.79 15.10
N GLU A 73 31.42 -0.87 16.38
CA GLU A 73 32.27 -1.96 16.92
C GLU A 73 31.51 -3.29 16.92
N GLY A 74 30.22 -3.30 17.25
CA GLY A 74 29.37 -4.50 17.17
C GLY A 74 29.33 -5.08 15.76
N ALA A 75 29.15 -4.25 14.74
CA ALA A 75 29.15 -4.66 13.33
C ALA A 75 30.54 -5.17 12.88
N LYS A 76 31.61 -4.51 13.34
CA LYS A 76 32.98 -4.97 13.06
C LYS A 76 33.24 -6.35 13.64
N ARG A 77 32.79 -6.65 14.87
CA ARG A 77 33.00 -7.97 15.53
C ARG A 77 32.11 -9.07 14.95
N THR A 78 30.88 -8.76 14.59
CA THR A 78 29.90 -9.77 14.14
C THR A 78 29.95 -10.02 12.64
N LEU A 79 30.02 -8.95 11.83
CA LEU A 79 29.97 -9.02 10.38
C LEU A 79 31.34 -8.80 9.70
N GLY A 80 32.38 -8.43 10.47
CA GLY A 80 33.65 -7.99 9.90
C GLY A 80 33.57 -6.63 9.14
N GLN A 81 32.48 -5.90 9.31
CA GLN A 81 32.20 -4.67 8.58
C GLN A 81 32.21 -3.46 9.51
N ARG A 82 33.21 -2.60 9.36
CA ARG A 82 33.28 -1.30 10.05
C ARG A 82 32.57 -0.24 9.21
N HIS A 83 31.62 0.47 9.76
CA HIS A 83 30.96 1.59 9.07
C HIS A 83 31.97 2.69 8.66
N PHE A 84 31.86 3.16 7.42
CA PHE A 84 32.58 4.32 6.92
C PHE A 84 32.03 5.61 7.51
N ASP A 85 32.80 6.70 7.48
CA ASP A 85 32.36 7.99 7.99
C ASP A 85 31.16 8.55 7.23
N VAL A 86 31.08 8.32 5.90
CA VAL A 86 29.90 8.67 5.10
C VAL A 86 28.66 7.87 5.51
N GLN A 87 28.84 6.64 5.97
CA GLN A 87 27.76 5.82 6.48
C GLN A 87 27.27 6.32 7.85
N MET A 88 28.17 6.86 8.69
CA MET A 88 27.77 7.55 9.92
C MET A 88 26.89 8.77 9.62
N LEU A 89 27.24 9.57 8.61
CA LEU A 89 26.41 10.69 8.15
C LEU A 89 25.01 10.20 7.75
N GLY A 90 24.93 9.11 6.98
CA GLY A 90 23.65 8.48 6.59
C GLY A 90 22.81 8.07 7.80
N GLY A 91 23.43 7.41 8.79
CA GLY A 91 22.77 7.00 10.03
C GLY A 91 22.24 8.18 10.86
N ILE A 92 23.01 9.29 10.94
CA ILE A 92 22.58 10.52 11.62
C ILE A 92 21.35 11.12 10.93
N VAL A 93 21.34 11.16 9.59
CA VAL A 93 20.20 11.66 8.80
C VAL A 93 18.97 10.81 9.05
N LEU A 94 19.09 9.47 9.06
CA LEU A 94 17.99 8.58 9.40
C LEU A 94 17.48 8.81 10.83
N HIS A 95 18.39 8.96 11.80
CA HIS A 95 17.98 9.25 13.17
C HIS A 95 17.23 10.58 13.29
N LYS A 96 17.53 11.56 12.47
CA LYS A 96 16.82 12.85 12.43
C LYS A 96 15.43 12.79 11.77
N GLY A 97 14.98 11.64 11.31
CA GLY A 97 13.69 11.49 10.63
C GLY A 97 13.69 12.10 9.23
N MET A 98 14.77 11.88 8.48
CA MET A 98 14.95 12.40 7.12
C MET A 98 15.24 11.23 6.15
N ILE A 99 15.21 11.49 4.86
CA ILE A 99 15.62 10.54 3.84
C ILE A 99 17.10 10.65 3.57
N SER A 100 17.83 9.55 3.79
CA SER A 100 19.24 9.43 3.43
C SER A 100 19.35 8.91 1.98
N GLU A 101 19.64 9.80 1.04
CA GLU A 101 19.97 9.37 -0.32
C GLU A 101 21.43 8.93 -0.39
N MET A 102 21.63 7.63 -0.45
CA MET A 102 22.95 7.01 -0.63
C MET A 102 22.94 6.19 -1.90
N LYS A 103 23.93 6.39 -2.77
CA LYS A 103 24.01 5.67 -4.04
C LYS A 103 23.97 4.16 -3.82
N THR A 104 23.46 3.45 -4.80
CA THR A 104 23.37 1.98 -4.73
C THR A 104 24.77 1.38 -4.53
N GLY A 105 24.91 0.42 -3.62
CA GLY A 105 26.20 -0.18 -3.27
C GLY A 105 26.97 0.52 -2.13
N GLU A 106 26.43 1.61 -1.54
CA GLU A 106 27.04 2.31 -0.39
C GLU A 106 26.68 1.66 0.98
N GLY A 107 26.05 0.50 1.01
CA GLY A 107 25.77 -0.27 2.22
C GLY A 107 24.62 0.31 3.07
N LYS A 108 23.54 0.78 2.45
CA LYS A 108 22.34 1.31 3.14
C LYS A 108 21.80 0.40 4.25
N THR A 109 21.73 -0.90 4.00
CA THR A 109 21.26 -1.89 4.98
C THR A 109 22.09 -1.88 6.28
N LEU A 110 23.42 -1.75 6.15
CA LEU A 110 24.32 -1.61 7.29
C LEU A 110 24.14 -0.25 7.98
N VAL A 111 23.96 0.83 7.22
CA VAL A 111 23.73 2.18 7.76
C VAL A 111 22.48 2.24 8.63
N ALA A 112 21.42 1.56 8.23
CA ALA A 112 20.17 1.52 9.01
C ALA A 112 20.40 1.03 10.44
N THR A 113 21.37 0.11 10.67
CA THR A 113 21.66 -0.44 12.01
C THR A 113 21.96 0.63 13.05
N LEU A 114 22.58 1.73 12.64
CA LEU A 114 22.94 2.84 13.51
C LEU A 114 21.69 3.51 14.11
N ALA A 115 20.78 3.95 13.24
CA ALA A 115 19.57 4.64 13.67
C ALA A 115 18.56 3.66 14.32
N VAL A 116 18.46 2.43 13.82
CA VAL A 116 17.63 1.37 14.41
C VAL A 116 18.03 1.12 15.87
N TYR A 117 19.32 0.84 16.12
CA TYR A 117 19.82 0.57 17.46
C TYR A 117 19.52 1.71 18.44
N LEU A 118 19.88 2.95 18.06
CA LEU A 118 19.68 4.10 18.90
C LEU A 118 18.19 4.30 19.28
N ASN A 119 17.29 4.16 18.33
CA ASN A 119 15.86 4.32 18.60
C ASN A 119 15.26 3.11 19.33
N ALA A 120 15.79 1.91 19.13
CA ALA A 120 15.39 0.69 19.83
C ALA A 120 15.76 0.70 21.33
N VAL A 121 16.85 1.38 21.71
CA VAL A 121 17.25 1.57 23.12
C VAL A 121 16.10 2.17 23.94
N GLY A 122 15.26 3.01 23.35
CA GLY A 122 14.08 3.57 24.02
C GLY A 122 12.98 2.57 24.39
N GLY A 123 13.07 1.30 23.98
CA GLY A 123 12.15 0.23 24.36
C GLY A 123 10.77 0.27 23.69
N LYS A 124 10.49 1.28 22.84
CA LYS A 124 9.19 1.46 22.17
C LYS A 124 9.03 0.72 20.86
N GLY A 125 10.06 0.02 20.39
CA GLY A 125 10.10 -0.70 19.13
C GLY A 125 10.45 0.17 17.92
N VAL A 126 11.11 -0.46 16.94
CA VAL A 126 11.48 0.16 15.67
C VAL A 126 11.08 -0.78 14.54
N HIS A 127 10.39 -0.24 13.53
CA HIS A 127 10.05 -1.00 12.34
C HIS A 127 11.03 -0.68 11.21
N VAL A 128 11.56 -1.73 10.57
CA VAL A 128 12.36 -1.63 9.35
C VAL A 128 11.54 -2.20 8.21
N VAL A 129 11.15 -1.31 7.28
CA VAL A 129 10.20 -1.63 6.22
C VAL A 129 10.92 -1.97 4.94
N THR A 130 10.60 -3.11 4.35
CA THR A 130 11.18 -3.61 3.09
C THR A 130 10.10 -3.78 2.03
N VAL A 131 10.52 -3.95 0.77
CA VAL A 131 9.59 -4.10 -0.36
C VAL A 131 9.06 -5.52 -0.55
N ASN A 132 9.68 -6.54 0.06
CA ASN A 132 9.20 -7.93 -0.01
C ASN A 132 9.70 -8.77 1.17
N ASP A 133 9.08 -9.93 1.37
CA ASP A 133 9.36 -10.85 2.48
C ASP A 133 10.78 -11.40 2.44
N TYR A 134 11.29 -11.72 1.25
CA TYR A 134 12.66 -12.20 1.10
C TYR A 134 13.70 -11.21 1.66
N LEU A 135 13.55 -9.91 1.37
CA LEU A 135 14.43 -8.89 1.92
C LEU A 135 14.23 -8.70 3.42
N ALA A 136 13.00 -8.80 3.91
CA ALA A 136 12.71 -8.72 5.34
C ALA A 136 13.44 -9.84 6.12
N GLU A 137 13.33 -11.08 5.65
CA GLU A 137 14.00 -12.24 6.26
C GLU A 137 15.52 -12.17 6.14
N ARG A 138 16.04 -11.87 4.94
CA ARG A 138 17.46 -11.75 4.67
C ARG A 138 18.12 -10.70 5.56
N ASP A 139 17.55 -9.48 5.57
CA ASP A 139 18.14 -8.35 6.28
C ASP A 139 18.00 -8.49 7.79
N ALA A 140 16.88 -9.04 8.27
CA ALA A 140 16.72 -9.41 9.67
C ALA A 140 17.71 -10.50 10.11
N GLY A 141 17.95 -11.50 9.27
CA GLY A 141 18.93 -12.56 9.53
C GLY A 141 20.36 -12.03 9.55
N TRP A 142 20.69 -11.13 8.64
CA TRP A 142 22.03 -10.59 8.48
C TRP A 142 22.32 -9.49 9.52
N MET A 143 21.55 -8.40 9.55
CA MET A 143 21.73 -7.31 10.51
C MET A 143 21.34 -7.70 11.93
N GLY A 144 20.44 -8.66 12.06
CA GLY A 144 20.05 -9.24 13.36
C GLY A 144 21.20 -9.81 14.16
N GLN A 145 22.32 -10.20 13.53
CA GLN A 145 23.52 -10.63 14.24
C GLN A 145 24.10 -9.48 15.08
N VAL A 146 24.11 -8.24 14.56
CA VAL A 146 24.58 -7.06 15.28
C VAL A 146 23.64 -6.76 16.46
N TYR A 147 22.33 -6.71 16.20
CA TYR A 147 21.34 -6.39 17.23
C TYR A 147 21.35 -7.41 18.37
N LYS A 148 21.32 -8.70 18.03
CA LYS A 148 21.36 -9.79 19.02
C LYS A 148 22.64 -9.80 19.82
N PHE A 149 23.78 -9.53 19.16
CA PHE A 149 25.08 -9.40 19.85
C PHE A 149 25.05 -8.25 20.88
N LEU A 150 24.41 -7.16 20.55
CA LEU A 150 24.25 -5.98 21.43
C LEU A 150 23.08 -6.15 22.42
N GLY A 151 22.38 -7.28 22.44
CA GLY A 151 21.34 -7.59 23.42
C GLY A 151 19.95 -7.06 23.07
N LEU A 152 19.67 -6.77 21.80
CA LEU A 152 18.33 -6.43 21.31
C LEU A 152 17.64 -7.67 20.72
N THR A 153 16.32 -7.69 20.79
CA THR A 153 15.47 -8.71 20.17
C THR A 153 15.06 -8.29 18.76
N VAL A 154 14.97 -9.27 17.84
CA VAL A 154 14.61 -9.04 16.43
C VAL A 154 13.50 -9.97 16.02
N GLY A 155 12.42 -9.41 15.50
CA GLY A 155 11.29 -10.12 14.90
C GLY A 155 11.21 -9.85 13.39
N VAL A 156 10.56 -10.75 12.68
CA VAL A 156 10.26 -10.63 11.24
C VAL A 156 8.80 -10.92 11.03
N ILE A 157 8.13 -10.11 10.24
CA ILE A 157 6.75 -10.32 9.80
C ILE A 157 6.77 -10.66 8.31
N THR A 158 6.23 -11.82 7.99
CA THR A 158 6.08 -12.31 6.62
C THR A 158 4.66 -12.79 6.36
N HIS A 159 4.37 -13.00 5.10
CA HIS A 159 3.06 -13.50 4.69
C HIS A 159 2.79 -14.88 5.29
N GLY A 160 1.54 -15.12 5.70
CA GLY A 160 1.09 -16.42 6.20
C GLY A 160 1.32 -16.69 7.68
N MET A 161 1.98 -15.79 8.44
CA MET A 161 2.14 -15.92 9.89
C MET A 161 0.80 -15.82 10.63
N SER A 162 0.67 -16.59 11.72
CA SER A 162 -0.46 -16.51 12.64
C SER A 162 -0.44 -15.21 13.47
N ASP A 163 -1.58 -14.83 14.04
CA ASP A 163 -1.69 -13.65 14.89
C ASP A 163 -0.76 -13.71 16.12
N GLU A 164 -0.54 -14.90 16.66
CA GLU A 164 0.33 -15.12 17.83
C GLU A 164 1.81 -14.90 17.47
N GLU A 165 2.24 -15.42 16.31
CA GLU A 165 3.60 -15.21 15.80
C GLU A 165 3.84 -13.74 15.47
N ARG A 166 2.86 -13.05 14.85
CA ARG A 166 2.92 -11.61 14.57
C ARG A 166 3.07 -10.82 15.85
N ARG A 167 2.26 -11.10 16.87
CA ARG A 167 2.31 -10.43 18.17
C ARG A 167 3.68 -10.59 18.83
N ALA A 168 4.24 -11.80 18.79
CA ALA A 168 5.58 -12.05 19.30
C ALA A 168 6.66 -11.29 18.53
N ALA A 169 6.54 -11.18 17.20
CA ALA A 169 7.48 -10.42 16.37
C ALA A 169 7.39 -8.90 16.60
N TYR A 170 6.18 -8.36 16.74
CA TYR A 170 5.99 -6.95 17.09
C TYR A 170 6.44 -6.60 18.51
N ALA A 171 6.45 -7.56 19.42
CA ALA A 171 6.97 -7.36 20.79
C ALA A 171 8.49 -7.20 20.84
N CYS A 172 9.22 -7.55 19.77
CA CYS A 172 10.67 -7.36 19.70
C CYS A 172 11.09 -5.89 19.67
N ASP A 173 12.36 -5.60 20.01
CA ASP A 173 12.92 -4.24 19.95
C ASP A 173 13.00 -3.73 18.50
N VAL A 174 13.27 -4.62 17.56
CA VAL A 174 13.36 -4.34 16.12
C VAL A 174 12.48 -5.34 15.37
N THR A 175 11.59 -4.84 14.49
CA THR A 175 10.72 -5.67 13.66
C THR A 175 10.94 -5.32 12.20
N TYR A 176 11.35 -6.32 11.41
CA TYR A 176 11.42 -6.25 9.96
C TYR A 176 10.11 -6.72 9.36
N ALA A 177 9.56 -5.98 8.42
CA ALA A 177 8.30 -6.34 7.75
C ALA A 177 8.20 -5.67 6.37
N THR A 178 7.33 -6.19 5.51
CA THR A 178 6.96 -5.49 4.29
C THR A 178 5.96 -4.36 4.59
N ASN A 179 5.93 -3.36 3.72
CA ASN A 179 4.94 -2.29 3.78
C ASN A 179 3.50 -2.82 3.77
N ASN A 180 3.25 -3.89 2.99
CA ASN A 180 1.94 -4.53 2.89
C ASN A 180 1.51 -5.18 4.20
N GLU A 181 2.36 -6.04 4.76
CA GLU A 181 2.04 -6.76 6.00
C GLU A 181 1.79 -5.79 7.15
N LEU A 182 2.61 -4.73 7.26
CA LEU A 182 2.41 -3.68 8.27
C LEU A 182 1.05 -2.98 8.12
N GLY A 183 0.68 -2.62 6.90
CA GLY A 183 -0.58 -1.95 6.64
C GLY A 183 -1.78 -2.87 6.80
N PHE A 184 -1.70 -4.12 6.36
CA PHE A 184 -2.77 -5.10 6.58
C PHE A 184 -2.91 -5.48 8.06
N ASP A 185 -1.81 -5.58 8.80
CA ASP A 185 -1.87 -5.82 10.25
C ASP A 185 -2.57 -4.67 10.98
N TYR A 186 -2.29 -3.42 10.57
CA TYR A 186 -3.02 -2.26 11.10
C TYR A 186 -4.53 -2.35 10.85
N LEU A 187 -4.93 -2.72 9.63
CA LEU A 187 -6.35 -2.89 9.31
C LEU A 187 -6.97 -4.06 10.09
N ARG A 188 -6.27 -5.20 10.17
CA ARG A 188 -6.73 -6.38 10.93
C ARG A 188 -6.88 -6.06 12.43
N ASP A 189 -5.94 -5.36 13.03
CA ASP A 189 -5.97 -4.96 14.43
C ASP A 189 -7.18 -4.09 14.75
N ASN A 190 -7.52 -3.16 13.85
CA ASN A 190 -8.71 -2.33 14.01
C ASN A 190 -10.04 -3.04 13.71
N MET A 191 -10.00 -4.33 13.40
CA MET A 191 -11.17 -5.21 13.28
C MET A 191 -11.27 -6.23 14.43
N LYS A 192 -10.29 -6.26 15.37
CA LYS A 192 -10.29 -7.13 16.57
C LYS A 192 -11.25 -6.58 17.63
N PHE A 193 -11.70 -7.46 18.53
CA PHE A 193 -12.69 -7.11 19.58
C PHE A 193 -12.07 -6.89 20.95
N THR A 194 -10.83 -7.30 21.15
CA THR A 194 -10.08 -7.09 22.41
C THR A 194 -8.71 -6.50 22.10
N LEU A 195 -8.19 -5.69 23.01
CA LEU A 195 -6.84 -5.12 22.87
C LEU A 195 -5.75 -6.18 22.89
N GLU A 196 -5.99 -7.28 23.60
CA GLU A 196 -5.06 -8.40 23.74
C GLU A 196 -4.88 -9.17 22.41
N ASP A 197 -5.88 -9.13 21.52
CA ASP A 197 -5.82 -9.78 20.21
C ASP A 197 -5.12 -8.91 19.16
N MET A 198 -4.86 -7.65 19.43
CA MET A 198 -4.12 -6.76 18.54
C MET A 198 -2.66 -7.22 18.47
N SER A 199 -2.08 -7.15 17.27
CA SER A 199 -0.72 -7.60 17.00
C SER A 199 0.29 -6.46 17.13
N GLN A 200 -0.03 -5.28 16.61
CA GLN A 200 0.87 -4.12 16.60
C GLN A 200 0.87 -3.39 17.93
N ARG A 201 2.03 -2.86 18.30
CA ARG A 201 2.20 -1.91 19.39
C ARG A 201 1.92 -0.48 18.90
N GLU A 202 1.99 0.48 19.81
CA GLU A 202 1.98 1.90 19.44
C GLU A 202 3.12 2.25 18.48
N PHE A 203 2.82 3.09 17.51
CA PHE A 203 3.80 3.55 16.53
C PHE A 203 4.85 4.43 17.19
N ASN A 204 6.14 4.16 16.89
CA ASN A 204 7.24 4.94 17.43
C ASN A 204 8.16 5.44 16.29
N PHE A 205 8.92 4.56 15.68
CA PHE A 205 9.86 4.91 14.62
C PHE A 205 9.85 3.86 13.51
N ALA A 206 9.81 4.33 12.26
CA ALA A 206 9.98 3.47 11.11
C ALA A 206 11.11 3.99 10.19
N ILE A 207 11.91 3.06 9.70
CA ILE A 207 12.86 3.29 8.61
C ILE A 207 12.37 2.51 7.40
N VAL A 208 12.11 3.23 6.30
CA VAL A 208 11.64 2.65 5.04
C VAL A 208 12.83 2.47 4.11
N ASP A 209 13.21 1.21 3.83
CA ASP A 209 14.20 0.90 2.81
C ASP A 209 13.59 1.01 1.42
N GLU A 210 14.36 1.48 0.46
CA GLU A 210 13.87 1.80 -0.88
C GLU A 210 12.61 2.69 -0.82
N VAL A 211 12.69 3.76 -0.02
CA VAL A 211 11.58 4.65 0.33
C VAL A 211 10.84 5.22 -0.88
N ASP A 212 11.52 5.42 -1.98
CA ASP A 212 10.95 5.88 -3.25
C ASP A 212 10.09 4.82 -3.95
N SER A 213 10.35 3.53 -3.76
CA SER A 213 9.44 2.48 -4.21
C SER A 213 8.17 2.47 -3.39
N ILE A 214 8.33 2.41 -2.07
CA ILE A 214 7.20 2.20 -1.15
C ILE A 214 6.30 3.43 -1.10
N LEU A 215 6.89 4.63 -0.92
CA LEU A 215 6.11 5.85 -0.70
C LEU A 215 5.70 6.60 -1.99
N ILE A 216 6.28 6.24 -3.15
CA ILE A 216 5.93 6.88 -4.43
C ILE A 216 5.31 5.87 -5.39
N ASP A 217 6.03 4.77 -5.77
CA ASP A 217 5.54 3.85 -6.79
C ASP A 217 4.36 3.02 -6.31
N GLU A 218 4.48 2.43 -5.12
CA GLU A 218 3.46 1.57 -4.54
C GLU A 218 2.31 2.35 -3.88
N ALA A 219 2.52 3.64 -3.60
CA ALA A 219 1.53 4.52 -2.99
C ALA A 219 0.48 5.07 -3.99
N ARG A 220 0.24 4.37 -5.09
CA ARG A 220 -0.79 4.69 -6.08
C ARG A 220 -2.14 4.08 -5.73
N THR A 221 -2.15 2.99 -4.99
CA THR A 221 -3.35 2.24 -4.62
C THR A 221 -3.40 2.03 -3.11
N PRO A 222 -4.58 2.10 -2.49
CA PRO A 222 -4.74 1.79 -1.07
C PRO A 222 -4.61 0.29 -0.80
N LEU A 223 -4.41 -0.05 0.46
CA LEU A 223 -4.60 -1.38 1.00
C LEU A 223 -6.09 -1.54 1.34
N VAL A 224 -6.70 -2.62 0.89
CA VAL A 224 -8.13 -2.88 1.08
C VAL A 224 -8.32 -4.30 1.60
N ILE A 225 -9.07 -4.44 2.68
CA ILE A 225 -9.64 -5.70 3.13
C ILE A 225 -11.09 -5.71 2.70
N SER A 226 -11.50 -6.68 1.89
CA SER A 226 -12.86 -6.83 1.41
C SER A 226 -13.47 -8.15 1.85
N GLY A 227 -14.79 -8.19 1.93
CA GLY A 227 -15.56 -9.37 2.23
C GLY A 227 -16.91 -9.34 1.50
N PRO A 228 -17.65 -10.45 1.48
CA PRO A 228 -18.93 -10.50 0.82
C PRO A 228 -19.94 -9.57 1.49
N THR A 229 -20.74 -8.87 0.67
CA THR A 229 -21.88 -8.08 1.15
C THR A 229 -23.11 -8.96 1.33
N GLU A 230 -24.18 -8.35 1.86
CA GLU A 230 -25.53 -8.88 1.76
C GLU A 230 -25.98 -8.95 0.29
N ASP A 231 -26.96 -9.82 -0.01
CA ASP A 231 -27.41 -10.08 -1.38
C ASP A 231 -28.21 -8.89 -1.91
N LEU A 232 -27.63 -8.08 -2.80
CA LEU A 232 -28.29 -6.99 -3.52
C LEU A 232 -28.73 -7.40 -4.95
N GLY A 233 -28.76 -8.69 -5.25
CA GLY A 233 -29.08 -9.21 -6.57
C GLY A 233 -30.42 -8.70 -7.12
N ASP A 234 -31.44 -8.56 -6.27
CA ASP A 234 -32.74 -8.05 -6.65
C ASP A 234 -32.70 -6.60 -7.14
N LEU A 235 -31.88 -5.76 -6.55
CA LEU A 235 -31.72 -4.36 -6.95
C LEU A 235 -31.04 -4.24 -8.31
N TYR A 236 -29.96 -5.01 -8.55
CA TYR A 236 -29.32 -5.07 -9.88
C TYR A 236 -30.31 -5.55 -10.96
N ALA A 237 -31.13 -6.55 -10.68
CA ALA A 237 -32.10 -7.05 -11.61
C ALA A 237 -33.20 -6.02 -11.89
N ALA A 238 -33.71 -5.32 -10.88
CA ALA A 238 -34.71 -4.28 -11.01
C ALA A 238 -34.23 -3.12 -11.87
N VAL A 239 -33.03 -2.56 -11.55
CA VAL A 239 -32.45 -1.44 -12.30
C VAL A 239 -32.12 -1.84 -13.74
N ASN A 240 -31.65 -3.06 -13.99
CA ASN A 240 -31.35 -3.56 -15.32
C ASN A 240 -32.60 -3.49 -16.27
N VAL A 241 -33.77 -3.79 -15.74
CA VAL A 241 -35.03 -3.71 -16.51
C VAL A 241 -35.38 -2.27 -16.88
N LEU A 242 -34.99 -1.29 -16.05
CA LEU A 242 -35.27 0.12 -16.30
C LEU A 242 -34.32 0.69 -17.36
N ILE A 243 -33.04 0.35 -17.33
CA ILE A 243 -32.07 0.79 -18.34
C ILE A 243 -32.47 0.38 -19.76
N ALA A 244 -33.04 -0.80 -19.91
CA ALA A 244 -33.52 -1.28 -21.23
C ALA A 244 -34.66 -0.42 -21.85
N LYS A 245 -35.24 0.52 -21.08
CA LYS A 245 -36.28 1.47 -21.55
C LYS A 245 -35.72 2.83 -21.98
N LEU A 246 -34.42 3.06 -21.85
CA LEU A 246 -33.74 4.29 -22.27
C LEU A 246 -33.45 4.25 -23.76
N ASP A 247 -33.48 5.41 -24.39
CA ASP A 247 -33.14 5.65 -25.79
C ASP A 247 -31.75 6.26 -25.93
N GLU A 248 -31.19 6.28 -27.15
CA GLU A 248 -29.84 6.83 -27.41
C GLU A 248 -29.69 8.32 -27.05
N ASP A 249 -30.77 9.08 -27.00
CA ASP A 249 -30.80 10.51 -26.63
C ASP A 249 -30.74 10.71 -25.09
N ASP A 250 -30.98 9.67 -24.32
CA ASP A 250 -31.03 9.73 -22.85
C ASP A 250 -29.61 9.62 -22.17
N TYR A 251 -28.57 9.30 -22.96
CA TYR A 251 -27.20 9.16 -22.43
C TYR A 251 -26.13 9.58 -23.45
N GLU A 252 -25.00 9.99 -22.98
CA GLU A 252 -23.80 10.28 -23.78
C GLU A 252 -22.77 9.16 -23.60
N LYS A 253 -22.22 8.66 -24.72
CA LYS A 253 -21.15 7.66 -24.77
C LYS A 253 -19.84 8.28 -25.19
N ASP A 254 -18.81 8.18 -24.37
CA ASP A 254 -17.43 8.47 -24.75
C ASP A 254 -16.64 7.15 -24.91
N GLU A 255 -16.44 6.74 -26.15
CA GLU A 255 -15.69 5.52 -26.48
C GLU A 255 -14.20 5.61 -26.14
N LYS A 256 -13.62 6.83 -26.16
CA LYS A 256 -12.20 7.03 -25.83
C LYS A 256 -11.95 7.03 -24.32
N GLY A 257 -12.87 7.62 -23.56
CA GLY A 257 -12.83 7.63 -22.12
C GLY A 257 -13.50 6.42 -21.46
N ARG A 258 -14.10 5.49 -22.25
CA ARG A 258 -14.91 4.37 -21.76
C ARG A 258 -15.90 4.78 -20.65
N THR A 259 -16.55 5.92 -20.85
CA THR A 259 -17.56 6.45 -19.93
C THR A 259 -18.91 6.56 -20.61
N ALA A 260 -19.95 6.32 -19.84
CA ALA A 260 -21.33 6.56 -20.23
C ALA A 260 -22.00 7.39 -19.13
N THR A 261 -22.65 8.49 -19.50
CA THR A 261 -23.29 9.42 -18.57
C THR A 261 -24.69 9.73 -19.05
N TYR A 262 -25.62 9.92 -18.12
CA TYR A 262 -26.98 10.36 -18.46
C TYR A 262 -26.96 11.80 -18.93
N THR A 263 -27.86 12.11 -19.89
CA THR A 263 -28.19 13.48 -20.23
C THR A 263 -29.22 14.04 -19.24
N ASP A 264 -29.46 15.35 -19.21
CA ASP A 264 -30.50 15.94 -18.34
C ASP A 264 -31.87 15.29 -18.57
N PRO A 265 -32.38 15.13 -19.84
CA PRO A 265 -33.62 14.38 -20.10
C PRO A 265 -33.56 12.91 -19.67
N GLY A 266 -32.37 12.27 -19.77
CA GLY A 266 -32.17 10.91 -19.35
C GLY A 266 -32.28 10.72 -17.85
N ILE A 267 -31.80 11.68 -17.07
CA ILE A 267 -31.93 11.71 -15.60
C ILE A 267 -33.43 11.80 -15.22
N GLU A 268 -34.18 12.78 -15.80
CA GLU A 268 -35.60 12.92 -15.52
C GLU A 268 -36.40 11.64 -15.85
N LYS A 269 -36.09 11.04 -17.00
CA LYS A 269 -36.73 9.79 -17.41
C LYS A 269 -36.38 8.63 -16.49
N MET A 270 -35.11 8.54 -16.02
CA MET A 270 -34.70 7.49 -15.11
C MET A 270 -35.35 7.64 -13.73
N GLU A 271 -35.43 8.87 -13.21
CA GLU A 271 -36.17 9.17 -11.98
C GLU A 271 -37.63 8.76 -12.05
N ASP A 272 -38.31 9.07 -13.17
CA ASP A 272 -39.71 8.68 -13.37
C ASP A 272 -39.87 7.15 -13.43
N LEU A 273 -38.96 6.45 -14.12
CA LEU A 273 -38.97 4.98 -14.19
C LEU A 273 -38.71 4.35 -12.83
N MET A 274 -37.79 4.93 -12.01
CA MET A 274 -37.54 4.45 -10.67
C MET A 274 -38.71 4.70 -9.70
N ARG A 275 -39.44 5.83 -9.84
CA ARG A 275 -40.67 6.08 -9.08
C ARG A 275 -41.76 5.10 -9.46
N GLU A 276 -41.94 4.80 -10.76
CA GLU A 276 -42.88 3.79 -11.22
C GLU A 276 -42.56 2.37 -10.70
N ALA A 277 -41.28 2.09 -10.46
CA ALA A 277 -40.81 0.82 -9.93
C ALA A 277 -40.77 0.77 -8.40
N GLU A 278 -41.22 1.82 -7.71
CA GLU A 278 -41.16 1.95 -6.23
C GLU A 278 -39.75 1.83 -5.65
N LEU A 279 -38.71 2.19 -6.45
CA LEU A 279 -37.29 2.22 -6.03
C LEU A 279 -36.88 3.61 -5.54
N LEU A 280 -37.55 4.67 -5.98
CA LEU A 280 -37.30 6.05 -5.58
C LEU A 280 -38.59 6.61 -4.98
N GLU A 281 -38.64 6.78 -3.65
CA GLU A 281 -39.82 7.21 -2.93
C GLU A 281 -40.09 8.72 -3.08
N GLU A 282 -39.18 9.56 -2.61
CA GLU A 282 -39.25 11.03 -2.69
C GLU A 282 -37.90 11.65 -3.06
N GLY A 283 -37.90 12.86 -3.60
CA GLY A 283 -36.67 13.60 -3.92
C GLY A 283 -36.09 13.33 -5.31
N SER A 284 -34.83 13.72 -5.50
CA SER A 284 -34.03 13.48 -6.71
C SER A 284 -33.17 12.24 -6.57
N LEU A 285 -32.86 11.61 -7.70
CA LEU A 285 -31.89 10.49 -7.76
C LEU A 285 -30.54 10.87 -7.15
N PHE A 286 -30.16 12.15 -7.22
CA PHE A 286 -28.87 12.65 -6.70
C PHE A 286 -28.92 13.14 -5.25
N ASP A 287 -29.99 12.93 -4.53
CA ASP A 287 -30.04 13.20 -3.10
C ASP A 287 -29.15 12.22 -2.34
N ILE A 288 -28.62 12.64 -1.19
CA ILE A 288 -27.64 11.89 -0.39
C ILE A 288 -28.18 10.49 -0.06
N GLN A 289 -29.43 10.37 0.30
CA GLN A 289 -30.10 9.10 0.62
C GLN A 289 -30.17 8.12 -0.56
N ASN A 290 -30.07 8.60 -1.80
CA ASN A 290 -30.19 7.80 -3.02
C ASN A 290 -28.84 7.45 -3.66
N VAL A 291 -27.72 7.68 -2.99
CA VAL A 291 -26.35 7.44 -3.52
C VAL A 291 -26.18 6.00 -4.02
N SER A 292 -26.77 5.01 -3.34
CA SER A 292 -26.72 3.62 -3.77
C SER A 292 -27.48 3.41 -5.10
N LEU A 293 -28.66 4.02 -5.26
CA LEU A 293 -29.45 3.94 -6.51
C LEU A 293 -28.70 4.56 -7.69
N VAL A 294 -28.04 5.72 -7.47
CA VAL A 294 -27.19 6.37 -8.48
C VAL A 294 -26.07 5.43 -8.91
N HIS A 295 -25.42 4.76 -7.96
CA HIS A 295 -24.38 3.80 -8.26
C HIS A 295 -24.88 2.65 -9.14
N HIS A 296 -25.97 1.98 -8.75
CA HIS A 296 -26.55 0.87 -9.52
C HIS A 296 -27.01 1.31 -10.90
N ALA A 297 -27.63 2.49 -11.02
CA ALA A 297 -28.04 3.08 -12.30
C ALA A 297 -26.85 3.30 -13.23
N ASN A 298 -25.77 3.87 -12.72
CA ASN A 298 -24.56 4.12 -13.49
C ASN A 298 -23.89 2.81 -13.95
N GLN A 299 -23.77 1.81 -13.08
CA GLN A 299 -23.17 0.53 -13.46
C GLN A 299 -24.03 -0.22 -14.49
N ALA A 300 -25.34 -0.19 -14.34
CA ALA A 300 -26.25 -0.78 -15.31
C ALA A 300 -26.16 -0.06 -16.68
N LEU A 301 -26.09 1.28 -16.70
CA LEU A 301 -25.87 2.05 -17.93
C LEU A 301 -24.54 1.66 -18.59
N ARG A 302 -23.45 1.62 -17.83
CA ARG A 302 -22.12 1.21 -18.33
C ARG A 302 -22.15 -0.19 -18.91
N ALA A 303 -22.77 -1.15 -18.21
CA ALA A 303 -22.89 -2.54 -18.66
C ALA A 303 -23.63 -2.66 -20.01
N HIS A 304 -24.68 -1.85 -20.22
CA HIS A 304 -25.47 -1.87 -21.47
C HIS A 304 -24.80 -1.15 -22.63
N VAL A 305 -24.17 0.00 -22.37
CA VAL A 305 -23.70 0.93 -23.40
C VAL A 305 -22.26 0.66 -23.83
N LEU A 306 -21.38 0.22 -22.89
CA LEU A 306 -19.94 0.13 -23.11
C LEU A 306 -19.41 -1.31 -23.29
N PHE A 307 -20.15 -2.32 -22.83
CA PHE A 307 -19.67 -3.70 -22.83
C PHE A 307 -20.51 -4.59 -23.76
N GLU A 308 -19.83 -5.24 -24.68
CA GLU A 308 -20.46 -6.11 -25.68
C GLU A 308 -20.11 -7.58 -25.42
N ARG A 309 -21.12 -8.43 -25.50
CA ARG A 309 -20.95 -9.88 -25.42
C ARG A 309 -20.09 -10.39 -26.58
N ASP A 310 -19.25 -11.37 -26.32
CA ASP A 310 -18.30 -11.99 -27.24
C ASP A 310 -17.15 -11.05 -27.69
N VAL A 311 -17.11 -9.81 -27.15
CA VAL A 311 -16.01 -8.85 -27.34
C VAL A 311 -15.30 -8.60 -26.01
N ASP A 312 -16.00 -8.06 -25.01
CA ASP A 312 -15.43 -7.73 -23.71
C ASP A 312 -15.60 -8.88 -22.69
N TYR A 313 -16.64 -9.70 -22.86
CA TYR A 313 -16.92 -10.85 -22.00
C TYR A 313 -17.70 -11.93 -22.77
N ILE A 314 -17.69 -13.16 -22.23
CA ILE A 314 -18.53 -14.25 -22.68
C ILE A 314 -19.40 -14.78 -21.56
N VAL A 315 -20.49 -15.44 -21.89
CA VAL A 315 -21.34 -16.19 -20.95
C VAL A 315 -21.08 -17.68 -21.15
N LYS A 316 -20.57 -18.33 -20.11
CA LYS A 316 -20.27 -19.77 -20.10
C LYS A 316 -20.62 -20.36 -18.74
N ASP A 317 -21.30 -21.50 -18.73
CA ASP A 317 -21.68 -22.22 -17.49
C ASP A 317 -22.43 -21.33 -16.48
N ASP A 318 -23.36 -20.50 -16.98
CA ASP A 318 -24.18 -19.55 -16.22
C ASP A 318 -23.33 -18.50 -15.46
N GLN A 319 -22.15 -18.15 -16.03
CA GLN A 319 -21.24 -17.14 -15.50
C GLN A 319 -20.75 -16.20 -16.60
N VAL A 320 -20.56 -14.95 -16.23
CA VAL A 320 -19.87 -13.96 -17.07
C VAL A 320 -18.36 -14.13 -16.87
N ILE A 321 -17.63 -14.34 -17.98
CA ILE A 321 -16.16 -14.49 -17.98
C ILE A 321 -15.58 -13.35 -18.81
N ILE A 322 -14.64 -12.61 -18.25
CA ILE A 322 -13.97 -11.49 -18.91
C ILE A 322 -13.09 -12.00 -20.05
N ILE A 323 -13.11 -11.31 -21.18
CA ILE A 323 -12.15 -11.46 -22.26
C ILE A 323 -11.09 -10.36 -22.11
N ASP A 324 -9.83 -10.77 -22.08
CA ASP A 324 -8.70 -9.83 -22.08
C ASP A 324 -8.62 -9.12 -23.43
N GLU A 325 -8.70 -7.80 -23.42
CA GLU A 325 -8.76 -6.95 -24.61
C GLU A 325 -7.52 -7.09 -25.50
N PHE A 326 -6.35 -7.34 -24.93
CA PHE A 326 -5.09 -7.40 -25.66
C PHE A 326 -4.77 -8.80 -26.16
N THR A 327 -5.09 -9.82 -25.37
CA THR A 327 -4.74 -11.21 -25.70
C THR A 327 -5.89 -12.00 -26.28
N GLY A 328 -7.14 -11.50 -26.16
CA GLY A 328 -8.36 -12.23 -26.55
C GLY A 328 -8.60 -13.50 -25.73
N ARG A 329 -7.92 -13.66 -24.59
CA ARG A 329 -8.00 -14.84 -23.73
C ARG A 329 -9.06 -14.66 -22.65
N MET A 330 -9.79 -15.73 -22.36
CA MET A 330 -10.70 -15.79 -21.23
C MET A 330 -9.92 -15.72 -19.91
N GLN A 331 -10.36 -14.84 -19.00
CA GLN A 331 -9.81 -14.68 -17.67
C GLN A 331 -10.77 -15.31 -16.64
N GLU A 332 -10.70 -16.63 -16.50
CA GLU A 332 -11.55 -17.35 -15.53
C GLU A 332 -11.17 -16.93 -14.09
N GLY A 333 -12.21 -16.68 -13.26
CA GLY A 333 -12.04 -16.27 -11.86
C GLY A 333 -11.78 -14.78 -11.63
N ARG A 334 -11.58 -13.99 -12.69
CA ARG A 334 -11.49 -12.52 -12.58
C ARG A 334 -12.88 -11.90 -12.75
N ARG A 335 -13.15 -10.84 -12.01
CA ARG A 335 -14.44 -10.11 -12.05
C ARG A 335 -14.16 -8.63 -12.26
N TYR A 336 -15.05 -7.94 -12.96
CA TYR A 336 -15.05 -6.48 -12.94
C TYR A 336 -15.44 -6.01 -11.52
N SER A 337 -14.81 -4.94 -11.08
CA SER A 337 -15.09 -4.30 -9.79
C SER A 337 -16.30 -3.38 -9.82
N GLU A 338 -16.67 -2.84 -8.67
CA GLU A 338 -17.65 -1.77 -8.52
C GLU A 338 -19.08 -2.14 -8.94
N GLY A 339 -19.50 -3.38 -8.79
CA GLY A 339 -20.83 -3.79 -9.19
C GLY A 339 -21.04 -3.94 -10.71
N LEU A 340 -20.03 -3.59 -11.55
CA LEU A 340 -20.15 -3.73 -13.00
C LEU A 340 -20.31 -5.19 -13.42
N HIS A 341 -19.62 -6.12 -12.74
CA HIS A 341 -19.77 -7.54 -13.06
C HIS A 341 -21.18 -8.04 -12.75
N GLN A 342 -21.75 -7.60 -11.63
CA GLN A 342 -23.13 -7.89 -11.24
C GLN A 342 -24.13 -7.26 -12.21
N ALA A 343 -23.86 -6.03 -12.68
CA ALA A 343 -24.67 -5.39 -13.71
C ALA A 343 -24.62 -6.15 -15.05
N LEU A 344 -23.47 -6.74 -15.40
CA LEU A 344 -23.36 -7.62 -16.58
C LEU A 344 -24.06 -8.96 -16.36
N GLU A 345 -23.95 -9.55 -15.16
CA GLU A 345 -24.69 -10.75 -14.79
C GLU A 345 -26.23 -10.50 -14.87
N ALA A 346 -26.69 -9.34 -14.38
CA ALA A 346 -28.08 -8.91 -14.51
C ALA A 346 -28.50 -8.70 -15.98
N LYS A 347 -27.63 -8.06 -16.79
CA LYS A 347 -27.88 -7.84 -18.22
C LYS A 347 -28.04 -9.14 -18.98
N GLU A 348 -27.23 -10.15 -18.69
CA GLU A 348 -27.25 -11.45 -19.34
C GLU A 348 -28.26 -12.41 -18.71
N GLY A 349 -28.89 -12.04 -17.59
CA GLY A 349 -29.90 -12.87 -16.90
C GLY A 349 -29.30 -14.14 -16.29
N VAL A 350 -28.02 -14.14 -15.97
CA VAL A 350 -27.33 -15.22 -15.23
C VAL A 350 -27.43 -14.97 -13.73
N LYS A 351 -27.02 -15.97 -12.93
CA LYS A 351 -27.07 -15.82 -11.47
C LYS A 351 -26.15 -14.70 -11.03
N ILE A 352 -26.72 -13.64 -10.42
CA ILE A 352 -25.95 -12.54 -9.84
C ILE A 352 -25.23 -13.06 -8.59
N GLN A 353 -23.93 -12.85 -8.51
CA GLN A 353 -23.11 -13.22 -7.35
C GLN A 353 -22.92 -12.02 -6.45
N ASN A 354 -22.77 -12.26 -5.14
CA ASN A 354 -22.60 -11.21 -4.15
C ASN A 354 -21.39 -10.32 -4.49
N GLU A 355 -21.54 -9.05 -4.22
CA GLU A 355 -20.47 -8.08 -4.33
C GLU A 355 -19.52 -8.21 -3.12
N ASN A 356 -18.26 -7.84 -3.31
CA ASN A 356 -17.33 -7.69 -2.21
C ASN A 356 -17.32 -6.23 -1.77
N GLN A 357 -17.71 -5.97 -0.52
CA GLN A 357 -17.62 -4.64 0.05
C GLN A 357 -16.28 -4.41 0.74
N THR A 358 -15.84 -3.18 0.77
CA THR A 358 -14.67 -2.74 1.56
C THR A 358 -15.01 -2.85 3.04
N LEU A 359 -14.28 -3.71 3.76
CA LEU A 359 -14.39 -3.83 5.23
C LEU A 359 -13.47 -2.85 5.94
N ALA A 360 -12.28 -2.64 5.41
CA ALA A 360 -11.30 -1.68 5.91
C ALA A 360 -10.34 -1.29 4.78
N SER A 361 -9.90 -0.06 4.75
CA SER A 361 -8.93 0.44 3.78
C SER A 361 -8.02 1.50 4.39
N ILE A 362 -6.80 1.62 3.87
CA ILE A 362 -5.88 2.71 4.20
C ILE A 362 -4.90 2.92 3.06
N THR A 363 -4.56 4.16 2.76
CA THR A 363 -3.46 4.48 1.84
C THR A 363 -2.10 4.36 2.55
N PHE A 364 -1.03 4.03 1.81
CA PHE A 364 0.32 4.04 2.38
C PHE A 364 0.69 5.41 2.94
N GLN A 365 0.24 6.48 2.27
CA GLN A 365 0.47 7.83 2.74
C GLN A 365 -0.08 8.04 4.16
N ASN A 366 -1.33 7.66 4.39
CA ASN A 366 -1.96 7.81 5.69
C ASN A 366 -1.43 6.81 6.72
N TYR A 367 -1.07 5.59 6.30
CA TYR A 367 -0.45 4.62 7.19
C TYR A 367 0.90 5.12 7.74
N PHE A 368 1.84 5.54 6.87
CA PHE A 368 3.15 5.99 7.31
C PHE A 368 3.13 7.33 8.05
N ARG A 369 2.07 8.13 7.91
CA ARG A 369 1.84 9.33 8.73
C ARG A 369 1.45 9.02 10.20
N LEU A 370 1.12 7.78 10.52
CA LEU A 370 0.86 7.36 11.91
C LEU A 370 2.12 7.31 12.76
N TYR A 371 3.30 7.16 12.13
CA TYR A 371 4.56 7.15 12.87
C TYR A 371 4.94 8.56 13.32
N PRO A 372 5.17 8.78 14.63
CA PRO A 372 5.68 10.06 15.14
C PRO A 372 7.02 10.43 14.55
N LYS A 373 7.83 9.42 14.19
CA LYS A 373 9.13 9.57 13.54
C LYS A 373 9.23 8.60 12.37
N LEU A 374 9.46 9.15 11.19
CA LEU A 374 9.64 8.41 9.95
C LEU A 374 10.97 8.78 9.31
N ALA A 375 11.68 7.81 8.78
CA ALA A 375 12.89 8.01 7.99
C ALA A 375 12.88 7.09 6.78
N GLY A 376 13.73 7.38 5.81
CA GLY A 376 13.83 6.54 4.63
C GLY A 376 15.22 6.52 4.04
N MET A 377 15.52 5.49 3.28
CA MET A 377 16.77 5.38 2.53
C MET A 377 16.54 4.86 1.12
N THR A 378 17.26 5.40 0.16
CA THR A 378 17.25 4.97 -1.24
C THR A 378 18.45 5.56 -1.97
N GLY A 379 18.69 5.13 -3.21
CA GLY A 379 19.73 5.71 -4.10
C GLY A 379 19.24 6.87 -4.96
N THR A 380 17.97 7.23 -4.94
CA THR A 380 17.32 8.05 -5.98
C THR A 380 16.14 8.91 -5.49
N ALA A 381 16.18 9.48 -4.28
CA ALA A 381 15.07 10.26 -3.72
C ALA A 381 14.99 11.70 -4.22
N MET A 382 16.11 12.30 -4.61
CA MET A 382 16.20 13.73 -4.88
C MET A 382 15.28 14.19 -6.03
N THR A 383 14.98 13.31 -6.99
CA THR A 383 14.05 13.61 -8.09
C THR A 383 12.64 13.88 -7.59
N GLU A 384 12.24 13.24 -6.51
CA GLU A 384 10.91 13.29 -5.89
C GLU A 384 10.92 14.05 -4.55
N ALA A 385 11.99 14.82 -4.24
CA ALA A 385 12.14 15.53 -2.96
C ALA A 385 10.96 16.45 -2.63
N GLY A 386 10.35 17.07 -3.66
CA GLY A 386 9.15 17.89 -3.50
C GLY A 386 7.96 17.09 -2.98
N GLU A 387 7.71 15.90 -3.50
CA GLU A 387 6.63 15.01 -3.10
C GLU A 387 6.84 14.49 -1.67
N PHE A 388 8.05 14.05 -1.33
CA PHE A 388 8.39 13.63 0.03
C PHE A 388 8.17 14.74 1.07
N ALA A 389 8.56 15.97 0.74
CA ALA A 389 8.35 17.12 1.63
C ALA A 389 6.86 17.49 1.75
N GLU A 390 6.09 17.47 0.66
CA GLU A 390 4.69 17.87 0.67
C GLU A 390 3.81 16.85 1.37
N ILE A 391 3.95 15.56 1.01
CA ILE A 391 3.07 14.48 1.50
C ILE A 391 3.50 13.97 2.87
N TYR A 392 4.78 13.63 3.03
CA TYR A 392 5.28 12.93 4.23
C TYR A 392 6.05 13.82 5.20
N LYS A 393 6.30 15.09 4.85
CA LYS A 393 7.12 16.04 5.62
C LYS A 393 8.58 15.54 5.79
N LEU A 394 9.07 14.75 4.84
CA LEU A 394 10.42 14.21 4.84
C LEU A 394 11.33 15.05 3.96
N GLU A 395 12.45 15.50 4.51
CA GLU A 395 13.52 16.15 3.77
C GLU A 395 14.49 15.10 3.22
N VAL A 396 15.02 15.33 2.01
CA VAL A 396 16.00 14.45 1.37
C VAL A 396 17.39 15.02 1.52
N VAL A 397 18.32 14.23 2.03
CA VAL A 397 19.73 14.57 2.18
C VAL A 397 20.59 13.65 1.34
N GLU A 398 21.30 14.20 0.36
CA GLU A 398 22.24 13.45 -0.47
C GLU A 398 23.55 13.27 0.28
N ILE A 399 23.92 12.02 0.55
CA ILE A 399 25.18 11.65 1.23
C ILE A 399 26.28 11.45 0.17
N PRO A 400 27.48 11.98 0.36
CA PRO A 400 28.58 11.73 -0.55
C PRO A 400 28.95 10.24 -0.58
N THR A 401 29.45 9.77 -1.73
CA THR A 401 29.94 8.40 -1.85
C THR A 401 31.28 8.23 -1.13
N ASN A 402 31.54 7.03 -0.61
CA ASN A 402 32.80 6.72 0.08
C ASN A 402 34.02 6.83 -0.87
N VAL A 403 33.83 6.41 -2.12
CA VAL A 403 34.82 6.50 -3.21
C VAL A 403 34.15 7.17 -4.42
N ASP A 404 34.91 7.96 -5.18
CA ASP A 404 34.40 8.61 -6.38
C ASP A 404 33.88 7.60 -7.42
N ILE A 405 32.77 7.94 -8.07
CA ILE A 405 32.13 7.09 -9.07
C ILE A 405 32.99 7.06 -10.34
N SER A 406 33.42 5.86 -10.75
CA SER A 406 34.22 5.62 -11.97
C SER A 406 33.37 5.19 -13.17
N ARG A 407 32.04 5.08 -13.03
CA ARG A 407 31.14 4.69 -14.11
C ARG A 407 31.05 5.77 -15.19
N ILE A 408 31.01 5.31 -16.46
CA ILE A 408 30.82 6.15 -17.63
C ILE A 408 29.38 6.02 -18.11
N ASP A 409 28.64 7.11 -18.06
CA ASP A 409 27.27 7.15 -18.59
C ASP A 409 27.30 7.76 -20.00
N HIS A 410 27.03 6.93 -21.04
CA HIS A 410 27.00 7.37 -22.43
C HIS A 410 25.71 8.10 -22.76
N ASP A 411 25.76 8.94 -23.80
CA ASP A 411 24.57 9.53 -24.40
C ASP A 411 23.64 8.45 -24.96
N ASP A 412 22.34 8.73 -24.95
CA ASP A 412 21.32 7.84 -25.50
C ASP A 412 21.44 7.73 -27.02
N GLU A 413 21.21 6.55 -27.55
CA GLU A 413 21.10 6.30 -29.00
C GLU A 413 19.63 6.14 -29.37
N VAL A 414 19.17 6.99 -30.30
CA VAL A 414 17.77 6.98 -30.77
C VAL A 414 17.69 6.48 -32.20
N TYR A 415 16.94 5.40 -32.39
CA TYR A 415 16.69 4.77 -33.69
C TYR A 415 15.29 5.12 -34.20
N ARG A 416 15.06 4.99 -35.49
CA ARG A 416 13.77 5.30 -36.12
C ARG A 416 12.76 4.20 -35.88
N SER A 417 13.18 2.94 -35.95
CA SER A 417 12.32 1.78 -35.76
C SER A 417 12.72 0.97 -34.52
N VAL A 418 11.79 0.13 -34.05
CA VAL A 418 12.04 -0.79 -32.93
C VAL A 418 13.00 -1.91 -33.39
N GLU A 419 12.90 -2.34 -34.61
CA GLU A 419 13.74 -3.40 -35.21
C GLU A 419 15.21 -2.96 -35.25
N GLU A 420 15.50 -1.76 -35.78
CA GLU A 420 16.86 -1.19 -35.81
C GLU A 420 17.45 -1.08 -34.38
N LYS A 421 16.64 -0.65 -33.43
CA LYS A 421 17.04 -0.57 -32.01
C LYS A 421 17.46 -1.93 -31.45
N TYR A 422 16.65 -2.97 -31.68
CA TYR A 422 16.95 -4.31 -31.15
C TYR A 422 18.14 -4.96 -31.85
N GLU A 423 18.35 -4.71 -33.16
CA GLU A 423 19.55 -5.15 -33.87
C GLU A 423 20.81 -4.51 -33.27
N ALA A 424 20.79 -3.21 -33.00
CA ALA A 424 21.92 -2.52 -32.38
C ALA A 424 22.18 -3.04 -30.95
N ILE A 425 21.13 -3.30 -30.17
CA ILE A 425 21.23 -3.90 -28.85
C ILE A 425 21.87 -5.29 -28.91
N ALA A 426 21.43 -6.15 -29.83
CA ALA A 426 21.98 -7.50 -29.99
C ALA A 426 23.46 -7.47 -30.38
N LEU A 427 23.87 -6.56 -31.26
CA LEU A 427 25.27 -6.37 -31.64
C LEU A 427 26.13 -5.89 -30.44
N GLN A 428 25.63 -4.95 -29.64
CA GLN A 428 26.33 -4.47 -28.45
C GLN A 428 26.49 -5.57 -27.38
N ILE A 429 25.45 -6.35 -27.17
CA ILE A 429 25.50 -7.46 -26.19
C ILE A 429 26.51 -8.52 -26.67
N LYS A 430 26.53 -8.83 -27.96
CA LYS A 430 27.48 -9.79 -28.52
C LYS A 430 28.93 -9.31 -28.39
N ASP A 431 29.21 -8.03 -28.68
CA ASP A 431 30.53 -7.43 -28.48
C ASP A 431 30.98 -7.51 -27.00
N CYS A 432 30.11 -7.22 -26.05
CA CYS A 432 30.41 -7.37 -24.63
C CYS A 432 30.65 -8.83 -24.23
N PHE A 433 29.82 -9.77 -24.73
CA PHE A 433 29.96 -11.19 -24.47
C PHE A 433 31.32 -11.70 -24.95
N ASP A 434 31.72 -11.33 -26.18
CA ASP A 434 33.02 -11.71 -26.75
C ASP A 434 34.22 -11.17 -25.98
N ARG A 435 34.07 -9.94 -25.42
CA ARG A 435 35.09 -9.29 -24.54
C ARG A 435 35.03 -9.78 -23.11
N LYS A 436 34.14 -10.71 -22.74
CA LYS A 436 33.93 -11.16 -21.36
C LYS A 436 33.43 -10.06 -20.40
N GLN A 437 32.88 -8.99 -20.91
CA GLN A 437 32.23 -7.96 -20.13
C GLN A 437 30.81 -8.38 -19.75
N PRO A 438 30.41 -8.44 -18.48
CA PRO A 438 29.04 -8.75 -18.10
C PRO A 438 28.09 -7.64 -18.52
N VAL A 439 26.87 -8.02 -18.93
CA VAL A 439 25.82 -7.09 -19.38
C VAL A 439 24.53 -7.33 -18.60
N LEU A 440 24.00 -6.26 -18.03
CA LEU A 440 22.66 -6.22 -17.48
C LEU A 440 21.74 -5.41 -18.40
N VAL A 441 20.76 -6.05 -18.98
CA VAL A 441 19.78 -5.42 -19.87
C VAL A 441 18.50 -5.12 -19.11
N GLY A 442 18.14 -3.84 -19.03
CA GLY A 442 16.87 -3.38 -18.46
C GLY A 442 15.80 -3.25 -19.52
N THR A 443 14.65 -3.90 -19.32
CA THR A 443 13.46 -3.81 -20.18
C THR A 443 12.27 -3.28 -19.40
N VAL A 444 11.30 -2.67 -20.08
CA VAL A 444 10.11 -2.08 -19.42
C VAL A 444 8.97 -3.07 -19.26
N SER A 445 8.93 -4.17 -20.03
CA SER A 445 7.88 -5.19 -19.92
C SER A 445 8.44 -6.61 -20.11
N ILE A 446 7.65 -7.59 -19.66
CA ILE A 446 7.97 -9.02 -19.80
C ILE A 446 8.03 -9.39 -21.29
N GLU A 447 7.09 -8.92 -22.11
CA GLU A 447 7.03 -9.20 -23.55
C GLU A 447 8.30 -8.73 -24.25
N LYS A 448 8.76 -7.50 -23.95
CA LYS A 448 10.01 -6.97 -24.51
C LYS A 448 11.24 -7.77 -24.07
N SER A 449 11.21 -8.31 -22.85
CA SER A 449 12.25 -9.23 -22.36
C SER A 449 12.28 -10.53 -23.15
N GLU A 450 11.11 -11.12 -23.40
CA GLU A 450 10.97 -12.37 -24.16
C GLU A 450 11.38 -12.18 -25.62
N GLN A 451 10.95 -11.10 -26.25
CA GLN A 451 11.33 -10.75 -27.62
C GLN A 451 12.85 -10.62 -27.76
N LEU A 452 13.51 -9.91 -26.85
CA LEU A 452 14.96 -9.79 -26.85
C LEU A 452 15.66 -11.14 -26.61
N SER A 453 15.12 -11.95 -25.69
CA SER A 453 15.61 -13.30 -25.40
C SER A 453 15.59 -14.19 -26.66
N GLU A 454 14.51 -14.15 -27.43
CA GLU A 454 14.45 -14.91 -28.70
C GLU A 454 15.49 -14.46 -29.73
N MET A 455 15.73 -13.15 -29.82
CA MET A 455 16.77 -12.63 -30.74
C MET A 455 18.18 -13.07 -30.34
N LEU A 456 18.48 -13.01 -29.02
CA LEU A 456 19.78 -13.43 -28.48
C LEU A 456 20.00 -14.95 -28.65
N LYS A 457 18.96 -15.77 -28.46
CA LYS A 457 19.01 -17.21 -28.77
C LYS A 457 19.37 -17.48 -30.24
N LYS A 458 18.76 -16.74 -31.16
CA LYS A 458 19.07 -16.85 -32.62
C LYS A 458 20.50 -16.42 -32.92
N SER A 459 21.05 -15.47 -32.16
CA SER A 459 22.43 -14.98 -32.29
C SER A 459 23.46 -15.86 -31.56
N GLY A 460 23.04 -16.91 -30.85
CA GLY A 460 23.91 -17.82 -30.11
C GLY A 460 24.54 -17.24 -28.85
N VAL A 461 23.92 -16.24 -28.24
CA VAL A 461 24.37 -15.63 -26.98
C VAL A 461 23.63 -16.30 -25.81
N GLU A 462 24.40 -16.94 -24.92
CA GLU A 462 23.85 -17.48 -23.66
C GLU A 462 23.44 -16.34 -22.75
N HIS A 463 22.23 -16.41 -22.19
CA HIS A 463 21.70 -15.38 -21.33
C HIS A 463 20.66 -15.93 -20.34
N SER A 464 20.48 -15.20 -19.24
CA SER A 464 19.45 -15.46 -18.23
C SER A 464 18.36 -14.39 -18.31
N VAL A 465 17.10 -14.78 -18.16
CA VAL A 465 15.95 -13.87 -18.16
C VAL A 465 15.31 -13.90 -16.76
N LEU A 466 15.16 -12.72 -16.17
CA LEU A 466 14.50 -12.54 -14.89
C LEU A 466 13.03 -12.24 -15.13
N ASN A 467 12.17 -13.13 -14.65
CA ASN A 467 10.73 -12.93 -14.63
C ASN A 467 10.29 -12.70 -13.17
N ALA A 468 9.56 -11.64 -12.91
CA ALA A 468 9.11 -11.18 -11.58
C ALA A 468 8.16 -12.15 -10.81
N ARG A 469 8.26 -13.47 -11.08
CA ARG A 469 7.39 -14.47 -10.45
C ARG A 469 7.95 -15.12 -9.18
N TYR A 470 9.28 -15.11 -9.00
CA TYR A 470 9.95 -15.80 -7.87
C TYR A 470 11.12 -14.98 -7.36
N HIS A 471 10.92 -14.20 -6.32
CA HIS A 471 11.93 -13.28 -5.74
C HIS A 471 13.24 -13.95 -5.31
N GLU A 472 13.17 -15.18 -4.81
CA GLU A 472 14.36 -15.93 -4.40
C GLU A 472 15.23 -16.33 -5.60
N GLN A 473 14.62 -16.84 -6.68
CA GLN A 473 15.31 -17.16 -7.93
C GLN A 473 15.89 -15.91 -8.60
N GLU A 474 15.20 -14.80 -8.51
CA GLU A 474 15.70 -13.50 -8.99
C GLU A 474 16.98 -13.10 -8.27
N ALA A 475 17.01 -13.20 -6.96
CA ALA A 475 18.19 -12.88 -6.16
C ALA A 475 19.39 -13.76 -6.56
N GLN A 476 19.18 -15.06 -6.82
CA GLN A 476 20.23 -15.96 -7.30
C GLN A 476 20.77 -15.55 -8.66
N ILE A 477 19.90 -15.32 -9.64
CA ILE A 477 20.30 -14.95 -11.00
C ILE A 477 21.03 -13.60 -11.01
N ILE A 478 20.51 -12.61 -10.30
CA ILE A 478 21.12 -11.28 -10.23
C ILE A 478 22.49 -11.31 -9.55
N SER A 479 22.65 -12.12 -8.53
CA SER A 479 23.95 -12.23 -7.83
C SER A 479 25.05 -12.78 -8.73
N GLN A 480 24.70 -13.54 -9.77
CA GLN A 480 25.60 -14.10 -10.76
C GLN A 480 25.77 -13.22 -12.02
N ALA A 481 24.98 -12.14 -12.14
CA ALA A 481 25.03 -11.24 -13.31
C ALA A 481 26.39 -10.54 -13.49
N GLY A 482 27.25 -10.52 -12.45
CA GLY A 482 28.59 -9.95 -12.50
C GLY A 482 29.69 -10.91 -12.99
N ARG A 483 29.38 -12.12 -13.42
CA ARG A 483 30.35 -13.11 -13.93
C ARG A 483 30.88 -12.73 -15.32
N PRO A 484 32.11 -13.13 -15.68
CA PRO A 484 32.69 -12.82 -16.98
C PRO A 484 31.80 -13.29 -18.16
N GLY A 485 31.38 -12.35 -19.03
CA GLY A 485 30.52 -12.63 -20.16
C GLY A 485 29.08 -13.00 -19.79
N GLY A 486 28.64 -12.79 -18.55
CA GLY A 486 27.26 -13.00 -18.14
C GLY A 486 26.34 -11.99 -18.83
N VAL A 487 25.24 -12.49 -19.43
CA VAL A 487 24.19 -11.63 -20.01
C VAL A 487 22.89 -11.91 -19.26
N THR A 488 22.37 -10.86 -18.61
CA THR A 488 21.14 -10.95 -17.82
C THR A 488 20.13 -9.95 -18.33
N ILE A 489 18.95 -10.41 -18.72
CA ILE A 489 17.81 -9.56 -19.09
C ILE A 489 16.89 -9.47 -17.88
N ALA A 490 16.58 -8.28 -17.44
CA ALA A 490 15.74 -8.03 -16.28
C ALA A 490 14.67 -6.99 -16.60
N THR A 491 13.44 -7.18 -16.10
CA THR A 491 12.47 -6.10 -16.04
C THR A 491 12.86 -5.10 -14.95
N ASN A 492 12.30 -3.91 -15.00
CA ASN A 492 12.64 -2.75 -14.17
C ASN A 492 12.92 -3.02 -12.69
N MET A 493 12.03 -3.79 -12.07
CA MET A 493 12.01 -4.02 -10.62
C MET A 493 12.77 -5.28 -10.22
N ALA A 494 13.11 -6.16 -11.18
CA ALA A 494 13.73 -7.43 -10.88
C ALA A 494 15.11 -7.27 -10.21
N GLY A 495 15.31 -8.01 -9.13
CA GLY A 495 16.56 -8.01 -8.36
C GLY A 495 16.83 -6.74 -7.58
N ARG A 496 15.83 -5.91 -7.27
CA ARG A 496 15.96 -4.76 -6.37
C ARG A 496 16.36 -5.23 -4.97
N GLY A 497 17.20 -4.46 -4.28
CA GLY A 497 17.74 -4.85 -2.97
C GLY A 497 18.84 -5.93 -3.00
N THR A 498 19.17 -6.48 -4.19
CA THR A 498 20.25 -7.46 -4.35
C THR A 498 21.47 -6.81 -4.99
N ASP A 499 22.65 -7.06 -4.43
CA ASP A 499 23.92 -6.53 -4.92
C ASP A 499 24.51 -7.40 -6.06
N ILE A 500 25.02 -6.74 -7.11
CA ILE A 500 25.73 -7.41 -8.21
C ILE A 500 27.22 -7.29 -7.93
N GLN A 501 27.84 -8.38 -7.50
CA GLN A 501 29.26 -8.46 -7.24
C GLN A 501 30.02 -8.86 -8.52
N LEU A 502 31.06 -8.12 -8.87
CA LEU A 502 31.91 -8.46 -10.00
C LEU A 502 32.69 -9.74 -9.71
N GLY A 503 32.60 -10.72 -10.63
CA GLY A 503 33.11 -12.07 -10.45
C GLY A 503 32.12 -13.06 -9.88
N GLY A 504 30.97 -12.60 -9.36
CA GLY A 504 29.90 -13.40 -8.74
C GLY A 504 29.87 -13.29 -7.22
N ASN A 505 28.74 -13.62 -6.62
CA ASN A 505 28.56 -13.60 -5.15
C ASN A 505 29.10 -14.87 -4.50
N PHE A 506 30.00 -14.71 -3.53
CA PHE A 506 30.66 -15.83 -2.85
C PHE A 506 29.67 -16.69 -2.06
N ASP A 507 28.83 -16.08 -1.24
CA ASP A 507 27.93 -16.82 -0.34
C ASP A 507 26.92 -17.66 -1.12
N MET A 508 26.34 -17.11 -2.21
CA MET A 508 25.39 -17.83 -3.04
C MET A 508 26.06 -18.95 -3.85
N ARG A 509 27.27 -18.68 -4.40
CA ARG A 509 28.03 -19.72 -5.08
C ARG A 509 28.46 -20.84 -4.13
N LEU A 510 28.83 -20.49 -2.89
CA LEU A 510 29.20 -21.42 -1.87
C LEU A 510 28.03 -22.35 -1.52
N ALA A 511 26.83 -21.80 -1.35
CA ALA A 511 25.63 -22.57 -1.07
C ALA A 511 25.20 -23.49 -2.22
N GLU A 512 25.39 -23.05 -3.48
CA GLU A 512 24.99 -23.81 -4.67
C GLU A 512 26.02 -24.86 -5.11
N GLU A 513 27.30 -24.48 -5.17
CA GLU A 513 28.37 -25.28 -5.75
C GLU A 513 29.04 -26.23 -4.72
N VAL A 514 29.02 -25.91 -3.41
CA VAL A 514 29.72 -26.68 -2.37
C VAL A 514 28.72 -27.55 -1.58
N LYS A 515 28.68 -28.83 -1.91
CA LYS A 515 27.80 -29.82 -1.25
C LYS A 515 28.39 -30.44 0.03
N ALA A 516 29.63 -30.07 0.43
CA ALA A 516 30.26 -30.58 1.65
C ALA A 516 29.66 -29.92 2.88
N GLU A 517 29.60 -30.60 4.00
CA GLU A 517 29.09 -30.05 5.24
C GLU A 517 30.01 -28.95 5.80
N PRO A 518 29.45 -27.82 6.27
CA PRO A 518 30.21 -26.73 6.87
C PRO A 518 31.13 -27.20 8.01
N GLY A 519 32.36 -26.67 8.04
CA GLY A 519 33.35 -27.04 9.07
C GLY A 519 34.17 -28.31 8.77
N THR A 520 34.01 -28.92 7.60
CA THR A 520 34.87 -30.01 7.15
C THR A 520 36.05 -29.49 6.33
N ASP A 521 37.22 -30.22 6.37
CA ASP A 521 38.39 -29.89 5.52
C ASP A 521 38.04 -29.82 4.01
N ALA A 522 37.06 -30.60 3.59
CA ALA A 522 36.58 -30.60 2.21
C ALA A 522 35.83 -29.28 1.89
N TYR A 523 35.02 -28.82 2.81
CA TYR A 523 34.29 -27.54 2.69
C TYR A 523 35.26 -26.36 2.64
N GLU A 524 36.23 -26.29 3.57
CA GLU A 524 37.22 -25.20 3.61
C GLU A 524 38.07 -25.13 2.36
N LYS A 525 38.52 -26.29 1.84
CA LYS A 525 39.26 -26.35 0.56
C LYS A 525 38.42 -25.91 -0.63
N ALA A 526 37.14 -26.32 -0.69
CA ALA A 526 36.24 -25.92 -1.74
C ALA A 526 35.93 -24.40 -1.68
N ALA A 527 35.70 -23.88 -0.47
CA ALA A 527 35.50 -22.45 -0.22
C ALA A 527 36.74 -21.64 -0.63
N THR A 528 37.95 -22.04 -0.25
CA THR A 528 39.19 -21.35 -0.63
C THR A 528 39.37 -21.33 -2.14
N LYS A 529 39.13 -22.45 -2.83
CA LYS A 529 39.21 -22.54 -4.28
C LYS A 529 38.20 -21.61 -4.95
N LEU A 530 37.00 -21.54 -4.40
CA LEU A 530 35.92 -20.66 -4.92
C LEU A 530 36.30 -19.18 -4.78
N VAL A 531 36.91 -18.78 -3.66
CA VAL A 531 37.43 -17.41 -3.49
C VAL A 531 38.48 -17.08 -4.55
N GLU A 532 39.43 -18.01 -4.83
CA GLU A 532 40.43 -17.79 -5.86
C GLU A 532 39.82 -17.67 -7.27
N GLU A 533 38.78 -18.46 -7.57
CA GLU A 533 38.04 -18.37 -8.82
C GLU A 533 37.32 -17.03 -8.96
N ILE A 534 36.58 -16.61 -7.94
CA ILE A 534 35.86 -15.32 -7.94
C ILE A 534 36.84 -14.17 -8.09
N GLN A 535 37.99 -14.22 -7.42
CA GLN A 535 38.97 -13.15 -7.54
C GLN A 535 39.55 -13.05 -8.96
N ARG A 536 39.81 -14.17 -9.60
CA ARG A 536 40.26 -14.23 -11.02
C ARG A 536 39.17 -13.72 -11.97
N ASP A 537 37.95 -14.15 -11.75
CA ASP A 537 36.79 -13.69 -12.54
C ASP A 537 36.57 -12.18 -12.38
N ARG A 538 36.74 -11.67 -11.16
CA ARG A 538 36.70 -10.23 -10.88
C ARG A 538 37.77 -9.44 -11.63
N GLU A 539 39.00 -9.92 -11.65
CA GLU A 539 40.09 -9.27 -12.38
C GLU A 539 39.82 -9.22 -13.90
N LEU A 540 39.26 -10.30 -14.46
CA LEU A 540 38.86 -10.35 -15.85
C LEU A 540 37.76 -9.32 -16.16
N VAL A 541 36.72 -9.23 -15.32
CA VAL A 541 35.64 -8.30 -15.49
C VAL A 541 36.08 -6.85 -15.34
N LEU A 542 36.97 -6.56 -14.37
CA LEU A 542 37.56 -5.22 -14.21
C LEU A 542 38.38 -4.81 -15.44
N ALA A 543 39.18 -5.73 -15.99
CA ALA A 543 39.96 -5.49 -17.21
C ALA A 543 39.06 -5.28 -18.46
N ALA A 544 37.87 -5.90 -18.48
CA ALA A 544 36.87 -5.73 -19.54
C ALA A 544 36.06 -4.41 -19.42
N GLY A 545 36.20 -3.66 -18.34
CA GLY A 545 35.53 -2.38 -18.09
C GLY A 545 34.36 -2.43 -17.10
N GLY A 546 34.27 -3.52 -16.31
CA GLY A 546 33.22 -3.68 -15.31
C GLY A 546 31.85 -4.05 -15.90
N LEU A 547 30.78 -3.91 -15.12
CA LEU A 547 29.41 -4.22 -15.56
C LEU A 547 28.91 -3.18 -16.56
N PHE A 548 28.40 -3.63 -17.69
CA PHE A 548 27.70 -2.80 -18.67
C PHE A 548 26.19 -2.86 -18.40
N VAL A 549 25.57 -1.72 -18.14
CA VAL A 549 24.12 -1.57 -18.00
C VAL A 549 23.53 -1.02 -19.28
N LEU A 550 22.61 -1.76 -19.89
CA LEU A 550 21.94 -1.41 -21.12
C LEU A 550 20.44 -1.25 -20.86
N GLY A 551 19.90 -0.05 -21.11
CA GLY A 551 18.47 0.19 -21.10
C GLY A 551 17.87 0.08 -22.50
N THR A 552 16.79 -0.66 -22.67
CA THR A 552 16.11 -0.79 -23.97
C THR A 552 15.15 0.35 -24.25
N GLU A 553 14.76 1.09 -23.22
CA GLU A 553 13.86 2.24 -23.27
C GLU A 553 14.12 3.16 -22.07
N ARG A 554 13.63 4.39 -22.14
CA ARG A 554 13.50 5.26 -20.97
C ARG A 554 12.17 4.97 -20.26
N HIS A 555 12.23 4.95 -18.96
CA HIS A 555 11.07 4.77 -18.12
C HIS A 555 10.28 6.08 -17.97
N GLU A 556 9.07 6.00 -17.45
CA GLU A 556 8.25 7.17 -17.14
C GLU A 556 8.89 8.10 -16.11
N SER A 557 9.71 7.55 -15.20
CA SER A 557 10.43 8.31 -14.18
C SER A 557 11.94 8.22 -14.36
N ARG A 558 12.63 9.36 -14.29
CA ARG A 558 14.10 9.46 -14.30
C ARG A 558 14.73 8.69 -13.15
N ARG A 559 14.02 8.55 -12.07
CA ARG A 559 14.44 7.81 -10.89
C ARG A 559 14.71 6.34 -11.23
N ILE A 560 13.81 5.69 -11.97
CA ILE A 560 13.95 4.28 -12.38
C ILE A 560 15.17 4.12 -13.30
N ASP A 561 15.37 5.05 -14.22
CA ASP A 561 16.58 5.06 -15.07
C ASP A 561 17.86 5.16 -14.24
N ASN A 562 17.87 6.02 -13.21
CA ASN A 562 19.01 6.19 -12.32
C ASN A 562 19.24 4.95 -11.44
N GLN A 563 18.19 4.26 -11.01
CA GLN A 563 18.31 3.00 -10.29
C GLN A 563 18.92 1.90 -11.17
N LEU A 564 18.52 1.83 -12.44
CA LEU A 564 19.09 0.90 -13.38
C LEU A 564 20.59 1.20 -13.61
N ARG A 565 20.94 2.46 -13.87
CA ARG A 565 22.36 2.89 -13.98
C ARG A 565 23.17 2.59 -12.72
N GLY A 566 22.56 2.78 -11.55
CA GLY A 566 23.17 2.54 -10.23
C GLY A 566 23.52 1.05 -9.96
N ARG A 567 23.11 0.13 -10.83
CA ARG A 567 23.56 -1.27 -10.72
C ARG A 567 25.02 -1.45 -11.05
N SER A 568 25.62 -0.52 -11.78
CA SER A 568 27.03 -0.53 -12.21
C SER A 568 27.85 0.60 -11.56
N GLY A 569 29.16 0.43 -11.47
CA GLY A 569 30.08 1.45 -10.95
C GLY A 569 29.98 1.65 -9.44
N ARG A 570 29.89 0.57 -8.66
CA ARG A 570 29.77 0.60 -7.20
C ARG A 570 31.14 0.64 -6.53
N GLN A 571 31.26 1.36 -5.42
CA GLN A 571 32.49 1.47 -4.61
C GLN A 571 33.77 1.75 -5.43
N GLY A 572 33.63 2.60 -6.47
CA GLY A 572 34.75 2.98 -7.34
C GLY A 572 35.10 1.98 -8.43
N ASP A 573 34.39 0.85 -8.55
CA ASP A 573 34.57 -0.09 -9.65
C ASP A 573 34.24 0.58 -11.00
N PRO A 574 34.93 0.24 -12.10
CA PRO A 574 34.60 0.70 -13.42
C PRO A 574 33.24 0.14 -13.85
N GLY A 575 32.58 0.86 -14.73
CA GLY A 575 31.29 0.43 -15.28
C GLY A 575 30.82 1.36 -16.36
N THR A 576 29.79 0.93 -17.08
CA THR A 576 29.26 1.67 -18.23
C THR A 576 27.75 1.60 -18.24
N SER A 577 27.08 2.68 -18.62
CA SER A 577 25.65 2.64 -18.90
C SER A 577 25.31 3.30 -20.23
N LYS A 578 24.27 2.77 -20.91
CA LYS A 578 23.78 3.30 -22.19
C LYS A 578 22.33 2.93 -22.41
N PHE A 579 21.55 3.87 -22.97
CA PHE A 579 20.16 3.61 -23.36
C PHE A 579 20.01 3.59 -24.87
N TYR A 580 19.26 2.62 -25.37
CA TYR A 580 18.88 2.44 -26.76
C TYR A 580 17.39 2.70 -26.89
N LEU A 581 17.01 3.69 -27.69
CA LEU A 581 15.66 4.19 -27.79
C LEU A 581 15.14 4.09 -29.23
N SER A 582 13.82 4.04 -29.37
CA SER A 582 13.16 4.18 -30.66
C SER A 582 12.19 5.36 -30.63
N LEU A 583 11.98 6.02 -31.77
CA LEU A 583 10.92 7.03 -31.91
C LEU A 583 9.51 6.45 -31.72
N LYS A 584 9.38 5.12 -31.80
CA LYS A 584 8.13 4.40 -31.59
C LYS A 584 7.92 3.93 -30.16
N ASP A 585 8.91 4.12 -29.27
CA ASP A 585 8.76 3.80 -27.84
C ASP A 585 7.66 4.67 -27.22
N ASP A 586 6.94 4.13 -26.22
CA ASP A 586 5.74 4.75 -25.65
C ASP A 586 5.99 6.17 -25.14
N LEU A 587 7.07 6.39 -24.39
CA LEU A 587 7.45 7.72 -23.91
C LEU A 587 7.68 8.71 -25.09
N MET A 588 8.29 8.26 -26.18
CA MET A 588 8.55 9.08 -27.37
C MET A 588 7.24 9.40 -28.12
N ARG A 589 6.32 8.46 -28.17
CA ARG A 589 5.01 8.59 -28.82
C ARG A 589 4.13 9.64 -28.15
N ILE A 590 4.12 9.69 -26.81
CA ILE A 590 3.37 10.69 -26.01
C ILE A 590 3.82 12.14 -26.35
N PHE A 591 5.09 12.34 -26.74
CA PHE A 591 5.65 13.69 -26.94
C PHE A 591 5.75 14.13 -28.41
N GLY A 592 5.06 13.46 -29.34
CA GLY A 592 4.93 13.91 -30.73
C GLY A 592 6.09 13.45 -31.64
N SER A 593 6.41 12.19 -31.57
CA SER A 593 7.41 11.50 -32.44
C SER A 593 7.22 11.79 -33.93
N GLU A 594 5.98 11.95 -34.40
CA GLU A 594 5.67 12.25 -35.81
C GLU A 594 6.30 13.55 -36.32
N ARG A 595 6.34 14.60 -35.47
CA ARG A 595 7.00 15.88 -35.82
C ARG A 595 8.52 15.74 -35.84
N ILE A 596 9.06 14.92 -34.96
CA ILE A 596 10.49 14.63 -34.85
C ILE A 596 10.90 13.78 -36.05
N ASP A 597 10.15 12.73 -36.40
CA ASP A 597 10.44 11.87 -37.56
C ASP A 597 10.44 12.66 -38.87
N GLY A 598 9.44 13.51 -39.10
CA GLY A 598 9.38 14.38 -40.29
C GLY A 598 10.53 15.41 -40.37
N MET A 599 11.10 15.82 -39.24
CA MET A 599 12.27 16.69 -39.19
C MET A 599 13.56 15.92 -39.43
N LEU A 600 13.65 14.70 -38.93
CA LEU A 600 14.82 13.83 -39.09
C LEU A 600 14.96 13.28 -40.53
N GLN A 601 13.83 12.97 -41.18
CA GLN A 601 13.82 12.62 -42.61
C GLN A 601 14.39 13.77 -43.47
N LYS A 602 14.09 15.01 -43.09
CA LYS A 602 14.65 16.20 -43.79
C LYS A 602 16.14 16.42 -43.52
N LEU A 603 16.68 15.87 -42.42
CA LEU A 603 18.09 15.94 -42.05
C LEU A 603 18.95 14.85 -42.74
N GLY A 604 18.33 13.93 -43.51
CA GLY A 604 19.03 12.96 -44.35
C GLY A 604 19.61 11.76 -43.61
N LEU A 605 19.09 11.41 -42.44
CA LEU A 605 19.47 10.18 -41.70
C LEU A 605 19.16 8.93 -42.50
N GLN A 606 20.13 8.04 -42.63
CA GLN A 606 19.98 6.74 -43.30
C GLN A 606 19.39 5.69 -42.34
N GLU A 607 18.82 4.63 -42.90
CA GLU A 607 18.39 3.47 -42.11
C GLU A 607 19.60 2.86 -41.38
N GLY A 608 19.41 2.57 -40.08
CA GLY A 608 20.44 2.00 -39.21
C GLY A 608 21.38 3.02 -38.55
N GLU A 609 21.26 4.32 -38.84
CA GLU A 609 22.05 5.36 -38.14
C GLU A 609 21.35 5.83 -36.86
N ALA A 610 22.07 5.73 -35.73
CA ALA A 610 21.60 6.25 -34.43
C ALA A 610 21.73 7.78 -34.36
N ILE A 611 20.73 8.41 -33.78
CA ILE A 611 20.77 9.81 -33.42
C ILE A 611 21.40 9.94 -32.05
N VAL A 612 22.59 10.52 -31.98
CA VAL A 612 23.27 10.82 -30.73
C VAL A 612 23.43 12.33 -30.61
N HIS A 613 22.58 12.96 -29.84
CA HIS A 613 22.65 14.41 -29.67
C HIS A 613 22.14 14.88 -28.30
N PRO A 614 22.90 15.72 -27.59
CA PRO A 614 22.50 16.20 -26.24
C PRO A 614 21.16 16.91 -26.18
N TRP A 615 20.66 17.43 -27.29
CA TRP A 615 19.33 18.04 -27.36
C TRP A 615 18.20 17.02 -27.20
N VAL A 616 18.39 15.81 -27.69
CA VAL A 616 17.42 14.72 -27.56
C VAL A 616 17.32 14.30 -26.10
N ASN A 617 18.47 14.16 -25.42
CA ASN A 617 18.48 13.84 -23.98
C ASN A 617 17.71 14.88 -23.14
N LYS A 618 17.88 16.16 -23.44
CA LYS A 618 17.13 17.24 -22.74
C LYS A 618 15.64 17.24 -23.06
N ALA A 619 15.26 16.84 -24.28
CA ALA A 619 13.86 16.72 -24.67
C ALA A 619 13.20 15.56 -23.89
N LEU A 620 13.90 14.43 -23.77
CA LEU A 620 13.47 13.27 -22.99
C LEU A 620 13.34 13.59 -21.49
N GLU A 621 14.34 14.26 -20.89
CA GLU A 621 14.25 14.68 -19.49
C GLU A 621 13.02 15.56 -19.22
N LYS A 622 12.71 16.50 -20.13
CA LYS A 622 11.50 17.31 -20.01
C LYS A 622 10.23 16.49 -20.15
N ALA A 623 10.26 15.50 -21.00
CA ALA A 623 9.16 14.57 -21.19
C ALA A 623 8.88 13.78 -19.92
N GLN A 624 9.89 13.13 -19.38
CA GLN A 624 9.81 12.40 -18.12
C GLN A 624 9.33 13.31 -16.97
N SER A 625 9.89 14.52 -16.85
CA SER A 625 9.48 15.48 -15.84
C SER A 625 7.99 15.87 -15.91
N LYS A 626 7.39 15.89 -17.12
CA LYS A 626 5.95 16.13 -17.26
C LYS A 626 5.11 14.92 -16.84
N VAL A 627 5.58 13.69 -17.15
CA VAL A 627 4.91 12.47 -16.71
C VAL A 627 5.00 12.34 -15.20
N GLU A 628 6.19 12.58 -14.63
CA GLU A 628 6.39 12.61 -13.17
C GLU A 628 5.43 13.60 -12.48
N ALA A 629 5.32 14.82 -13.01
CA ALA A 629 4.41 15.82 -12.47
C ALA A 629 2.93 15.39 -12.58
N ARG A 630 2.52 14.78 -13.71
CA ARG A 630 1.16 14.25 -13.87
C ARG A 630 0.87 13.13 -12.86
N ASN A 631 1.80 12.18 -12.72
CA ASN A 631 1.66 11.08 -11.77
C ASN A 631 1.59 11.60 -10.32
N PHE A 632 2.38 12.63 -9.99
CA PHE A 632 2.30 13.29 -8.68
C PHE A 632 0.92 13.92 -8.43
N GLU A 633 0.37 14.66 -9.40
CA GLU A 633 -0.97 15.25 -9.26
C GLU A 633 -2.07 14.17 -9.10
N ILE A 634 -1.95 13.04 -9.78
CA ILE A 634 -2.88 11.91 -9.61
C ILE A 634 -2.80 11.40 -8.16
N ARG A 635 -1.60 11.08 -7.65
CA ARG A 635 -1.42 10.63 -6.26
C ARG A 635 -1.92 11.65 -5.23
N LYS A 636 -1.65 12.94 -5.49
CA LYS A 636 -2.11 14.04 -4.63
C LYS A 636 -3.63 14.16 -4.61
N ASN A 637 -4.29 13.99 -5.75
CA ASN A 637 -5.74 14.03 -5.81
C ASN A 637 -6.37 12.84 -5.08
N LEU A 638 -5.82 11.64 -5.27
CA LEU A 638 -6.22 10.45 -4.52
C LEU A 638 -6.15 10.70 -3.01
N LEU A 639 -5.02 11.21 -2.55
CA LEU A 639 -4.81 11.50 -1.14
C LEU A 639 -5.82 12.52 -0.59
N LYS A 640 -6.20 13.55 -1.36
CA LYS A 640 -7.19 14.53 -0.90
C LYS A 640 -8.57 13.94 -0.60
N PHE A 641 -8.97 12.92 -1.34
CA PHE A 641 -10.21 12.18 -1.07
C PHE A 641 -10.04 11.21 0.11
N ASP A 642 -8.92 10.50 0.16
CA ASP A 642 -8.64 9.58 1.27
C ASP A 642 -8.40 10.32 2.61
N ASP A 643 -7.87 11.53 2.59
CA ASP A 643 -7.70 12.35 3.81
C ASP A 643 -9.04 12.59 4.53
N VAL A 644 -10.13 12.80 3.79
CA VAL A 644 -11.48 12.96 4.38
C VAL A 644 -11.91 11.68 5.10
N MET A 645 -11.79 10.54 4.41
CA MET A 645 -12.10 9.23 5.01
C MET A 645 -11.15 8.92 6.17
N ASN A 646 -9.88 9.30 6.07
CA ASN A 646 -8.88 9.06 7.10
C ASN A 646 -9.17 9.82 8.40
N ASP A 647 -9.69 11.04 8.32
CA ASP A 647 -10.07 11.79 9.51
C ASP A 647 -11.25 11.10 10.22
N GLN A 648 -12.24 10.63 9.49
CA GLN A 648 -13.34 9.83 10.03
C GLN A 648 -12.87 8.49 10.59
N ARG A 649 -11.99 7.80 9.86
CA ARG A 649 -11.36 6.52 10.30
C ARG A 649 -10.66 6.67 11.65
N LYS A 650 -9.89 7.74 11.84
CA LYS A 650 -9.23 8.01 13.14
C LYS A 650 -10.24 8.10 14.28
N VAL A 651 -11.30 8.88 14.09
CA VAL A 651 -12.36 9.02 15.12
C VAL A 651 -12.94 7.66 15.47
N ILE A 652 -13.35 6.88 14.48
CA ILE A 652 -13.95 5.54 14.71
C ILE A 652 -12.96 4.58 15.36
N TYR A 653 -11.70 4.54 14.92
CA TYR A 653 -10.71 3.62 15.46
C TYR A 653 -10.26 4.03 16.88
N GLU A 654 -10.21 5.33 17.20
CA GLU A 654 -9.99 5.84 18.56
C GLU A 654 -11.14 5.47 19.47
N GLN A 655 -12.39 5.77 19.10
CA GLN A 655 -13.58 5.37 19.87
C GLN A 655 -13.63 3.85 20.06
N ARG A 656 -13.35 3.09 19.02
CA ARG A 656 -13.32 1.63 19.10
C ARG A 656 -12.29 1.13 20.11
N ARG A 657 -11.11 1.75 20.13
CA ARG A 657 -10.03 1.42 21.07
C ARG A 657 -10.39 1.80 22.51
N GLU A 658 -11.02 2.95 22.72
CA GLU A 658 -11.54 3.37 24.00
C GLU A 658 -12.60 2.41 24.52
N LEU A 659 -13.55 2.01 23.68
CA LEU A 659 -14.56 0.99 24.03
C LEU A 659 -13.93 -0.36 24.39
N MET A 660 -12.90 -0.82 23.65
CA MET A 660 -12.20 -2.06 23.98
C MET A 660 -11.43 -1.95 25.30
N ALA A 661 -10.88 -0.77 25.65
CA ALA A 661 -10.15 -0.52 26.89
C ALA A 661 -11.08 -0.35 28.09
N ALA A 662 -12.31 0.13 27.89
CA ALA A 662 -13.25 0.39 28.95
C ALA A 662 -13.68 -0.90 29.67
N GLU A 663 -13.66 -0.91 30.99
CA GLU A 663 -14.24 -1.98 31.79
C GLU A 663 -15.78 -1.99 31.70
N ASN A 664 -16.37 -0.82 31.46
CA ASN A 664 -17.81 -0.61 31.49
C ASN A 664 -18.19 0.52 30.54
N VAL A 665 -19.18 0.31 29.69
CA VAL A 665 -19.72 1.28 28.72
C VAL A 665 -21.13 1.77 29.08
N ALA A 666 -21.55 1.54 30.31
CA ALA A 666 -22.93 1.86 30.73
C ALA A 666 -23.26 3.36 30.68
N GLU A 667 -22.30 4.22 31.02
CA GLU A 667 -22.51 5.67 30.96
C GLU A 667 -22.71 6.09 29.50
N ASP A 668 -21.88 5.60 28.58
CA ASP A 668 -22.01 5.87 27.12
C ASP A 668 -23.38 5.43 26.59
N ILE A 669 -23.86 4.25 26.99
CA ILE A 669 -25.17 3.72 26.58
C ILE A 669 -26.32 4.57 27.16
N ILE A 670 -26.19 5.04 28.39
CA ILE A 670 -27.17 5.95 29.01
C ILE A 670 -27.22 7.28 28.24
N ASP A 671 -26.07 7.86 27.97
CA ASP A 671 -25.95 9.10 27.19
C ASP A 671 -26.54 8.95 25.78
N MET A 672 -26.23 7.88 25.09
CA MET A 672 -26.80 7.57 23.75
C MET A 672 -28.33 7.49 23.80
N ARG A 673 -28.90 6.78 24.80
CA ARG A 673 -30.33 6.66 24.94
C ARG A 673 -30.99 8.00 25.26
N GLN A 674 -30.40 8.78 26.15
CA GLN A 674 -30.93 10.11 26.50
C GLN A 674 -30.88 11.06 25.30
N GLN A 675 -29.84 10.95 24.43
CA GLN A 675 -29.79 11.73 23.23
C GLN A 675 -30.88 11.31 22.23
N VAL A 676 -31.12 10.01 22.07
CA VAL A 676 -32.22 9.49 21.21
C VAL A 676 -33.58 10.02 21.70
N VAL A 677 -33.84 10.00 23.01
CA VAL A 677 -35.06 10.61 23.60
C VAL A 677 -35.12 12.10 23.30
N TYR A 678 -33.98 12.80 23.42
CA TYR A 678 -33.91 14.25 23.13
C TYR A 678 -34.28 14.52 21.65
N ASP A 679 -33.68 13.75 20.73
CA ASP A 679 -33.86 13.93 19.28
C ASP A 679 -35.31 13.63 18.87
N MET A 680 -35.91 12.55 19.40
CA MET A 680 -37.34 12.22 19.20
C MET A 680 -38.27 13.34 19.66
N VAL A 681 -38.05 13.86 20.88
CA VAL A 681 -38.86 14.95 21.43
C VAL A 681 -38.68 16.22 20.61
N SER A 682 -37.44 16.55 20.22
CA SER A 682 -37.15 17.74 19.43
C SER A 682 -37.73 17.71 18.01
N THR A 683 -37.83 16.51 17.41
CA THR A 683 -38.44 16.32 16.11
C THR A 683 -39.97 16.48 16.15
N SER A 684 -40.60 15.93 17.20
CA SER A 684 -42.05 15.90 17.34
C SER A 684 -42.61 17.14 18.03
N ILE A 685 -41.79 17.80 18.82
CA ILE A 685 -42.18 19.00 19.60
C ILE A 685 -41.23 20.15 19.25
N PRO A 686 -41.61 21.06 18.33
CA PRO A 686 -40.80 22.22 17.98
C PRO A 686 -40.52 23.11 19.20
N GLU A 687 -39.32 23.67 19.31
CA GLU A 687 -38.97 24.60 20.39
C GLU A 687 -40.00 25.72 20.56
N LYS A 688 -40.45 25.95 21.75
CA LYS A 688 -41.43 27.02 22.10
C LYS A 688 -42.80 26.87 21.46
N ALA A 689 -43.12 25.69 20.92
CA ALA A 689 -44.47 25.41 20.41
C ALA A 689 -45.45 25.19 21.56
N TYR A 690 -46.72 25.60 21.38
CA TYR A 690 -47.81 25.26 22.32
C TYR A 690 -48.21 23.78 22.14
N ALA A 691 -48.72 23.13 23.16
CA ALA A 691 -49.08 21.73 23.16
C ALA A 691 -50.11 21.29 22.06
N ASP A 692 -50.85 22.23 21.52
CA ASP A 692 -51.80 22.01 20.40
C ASP A 692 -51.05 21.94 19.03
N GLN A 693 -49.74 22.30 18.98
CA GLN A 693 -48.88 22.24 17.80
C GLN A 693 -47.93 21.07 17.84
N TRP A 694 -47.99 20.25 18.92
CA TRP A 694 -47.12 19.09 19.10
C TRP A 694 -47.62 17.91 18.29
N ASP A 695 -46.75 17.21 17.60
CA ASP A 695 -47.10 15.95 16.94
C ASP A 695 -46.93 14.78 17.93
N THR A 696 -47.97 14.63 18.74
CA THR A 696 -48.02 13.61 19.79
C THR A 696 -48.23 12.19 19.25
N GLU A 697 -48.77 12.04 18.00
CA GLU A 697 -48.93 10.76 17.33
C GLU A 697 -47.56 10.28 16.85
N LEU A 698 -46.82 11.14 16.15
CA LEU A 698 -45.46 10.84 15.72
C LEU A 698 -44.56 10.44 16.90
N LEU A 699 -44.60 11.22 18.00
CA LEU A 699 -43.80 10.91 19.20
C LEU A 699 -44.17 9.57 19.82
N HIS A 700 -45.45 9.23 19.88
CA HIS A 700 -45.93 7.96 20.39
C HIS A 700 -45.45 6.79 19.52
N ASP A 701 -45.59 6.91 18.22
CA ASP A 701 -45.18 5.88 17.23
C ASP A 701 -43.64 5.68 17.28
N GLU A 702 -42.86 6.75 17.38
CA GLU A 702 -41.40 6.69 17.52
C GLU A 702 -40.96 6.01 18.81
N VAL A 703 -41.59 6.35 19.96
CA VAL A 703 -41.31 5.69 21.24
C VAL A 703 -41.66 4.21 21.17
N GLN A 704 -42.77 3.85 20.50
CA GLN A 704 -43.14 2.46 20.30
C GLN A 704 -42.16 1.75 19.39
N ARG A 705 -41.69 2.39 18.31
CA ARG A 705 -40.72 1.85 17.38
C ARG A 705 -39.36 1.56 18.04
N VAL A 706 -38.86 2.50 18.83
CA VAL A 706 -37.50 2.42 19.40
C VAL A 706 -37.47 1.64 20.69
N PHE A 707 -38.44 1.84 21.56
CA PHE A 707 -38.44 1.26 22.94
C PHE A 707 -39.49 0.15 23.13
N GLY A 708 -40.41 0.00 22.21
CA GLY A 708 -41.52 -0.94 22.38
C GLY A 708 -42.49 -0.55 23.54
N LEU A 709 -42.49 0.74 23.93
CA LEU A 709 -43.27 1.24 25.06
C LEU A 709 -44.53 1.93 24.58
N ASP A 710 -45.66 1.57 25.15
CA ASP A 710 -46.96 2.25 24.99
C ASP A 710 -47.08 3.34 26.09
N VAL A 711 -46.70 4.58 25.76
CA VAL A 711 -46.69 5.73 26.68
C VAL A 711 -47.84 6.68 26.35
N PRO A 712 -48.50 7.24 27.36
CA PRO A 712 -49.70 8.07 27.15
C PRO A 712 -49.31 9.54 26.81
N VAL A 713 -48.49 9.75 25.77
CA VAL A 713 -47.97 11.07 25.33
C VAL A 713 -49.13 12.05 25.09
N GLN A 714 -50.20 11.60 24.48
CA GLN A 714 -51.39 12.41 24.18
C GLN A 714 -52.11 12.87 25.45
N GLU A 715 -52.03 12.10 26.58
CA GLU A 715 -52.60 12.51 27.87
C GLU A 715 -51.72 13.52 28.55
N TRP A 716 -50.37 13.31 28.48
CA TRP A 716 -49.40 14.27 29.03
C TRP A 716 -49.52 15.63 28.37
N ALA A 717 -49.66 15.68 27.05
CA ALA A 717 -49.82 16.92 26.30
C ALA A 717 -51.06 17.75 26.68
N LYS A 718 -52.08 17.15 27.35
CA LYS A 718 -53.30 17.84 27.81
C LYS A 718 -53.13 18.42 29.23
N GLU A 719 -52.04 18.15 29.90
CA GLU A 719 -51.81 18.69 31.25
C GLU A 719 -51.56 20.21 31.17
N GLU A 720 -52.16 20.96 32.07
CA GLU A 720 -52.08 22.43 32.05
C GLU A 720 -50.66 22.90 32.46
N GLY A 721 -49.97 23.58 31.57
CA GLY A 721 -48.61 24.14 31.76
C GLY A 721 -47.49 23.17 31.44
N ILE A 722 -47.76 22.03 30.77
CA ILE A 722 -46.76 21.07 30.35
C ILE A 722 -45.75 21.71 29.37
N ALA A 723 -44.46 21.41 29.52
CA ALA A 723 -43.38 21.85 28.66
C ALA A 723 -42.68 20.66 27.97
N ASP A 724 -41.99 20.92 26.89
CA ASP A 724 -41.19 19.91 26.18
C ASP A 724 -40.14 19.26 27.08
N GLU A 725 -39.50 20.04 27.95
CA GLU A 725 -38.56 19.52 28.97
C GLU A 725 -39.19 18.45 29.88
N GLU A 726 -40.44 18.66 30.32
CA GLU A 726 -41.12 17.70 31.20
C GLU A 726 -41.51 16.41 30.47
N ILE A 727 -41.86 16.50 29.18
CA ILE A 727 -42.10 15.32 28.35
C ILE A 727 -40.80 14.51 28.22
N ARG A 728 -39.70 15.20 28.00
CA ARG A 728 -38.34 14.60 27.89
C ARG A 728 -37.95 13.90 29.21
N GLU A 729 -38.12 14.59 30.37
CA GLU A 729 -37.82 14.00 31.67
C GLU A 729 -38.66 12.73 31.90
N ARG A 730 -39.94 12.77 31.62
CA ARG A 730 -40.83 11.61 31.80
C ARG A 730 -40.45 10.44 30.89
N LEU A 731 -40.11 10.69 29.61
CA LEU A 731 -39.65 9.66 28.68
C LEU A 731 -38.32 9.08 29.14
N THR A 732 -37.39 9.93 29.58
CA THR A 732 -36.08 9.49 30.12
C THR A 732 -36.29 8.59 31.33
N ASP A 733 -37.13 8.99 32.29
CA ASP A 733 -37.44 8.21 33.50
C ASP A 733 -38.10 6.83 33.17
N VAL A 734 -38.99 6.78 32.20
CA VAL A 734 -39.64 5.53 31.78
C VAL A 734 -38.66 4.59 31.10
N THR A 735 -37.85 5.10 30.18
CA THR A 735 -36.82 4.32 29.46
C THR A 735 -35.70 3.86 30.40
N ASP A 736 -35.29 4.69 31.37
CA ASP A 736 -34.30 4.32 32.39
C ASP A 736 -34.81 3.20 33.30
N ARG A 737 -36.05 3.25 33.73
CA ARG A 737 -36.67 2.16 34.52
C ARG A 737 -36.75 0.87 33.72
N MET A 738 -37.17 0.93 32.46
CA MET A 738 -37.23 -0.26 31.60
C MET A 738 -35.86 -0.93 31.50
N MET A 739 -34.80 -0.15 31.25
CA MET A 739 -33.46 -0.69 31.13
C MET A 739 -32.88 -1.19 32.44
N ALA A 740 -33.20 -0.52 33.57
CA ALA A 740 -32.81 -0.96 34.90
C ALA A 740 -33.50 -2.28 35.30
N GLU A 741 -34.80 -2.46 34.99
CA GLU A 741 -35.52 -3.73 35.17
C GLU A 741 -34.91 -4.83 34.34
N LYS A 742 -34.56 -4.55 33.09
CA LYS A 742 -33.90 -5.49 32.17
C LYS A 742 -32.54 -5.94 32.71
N ALA A 743 -31.72 -4.98 33.16
CA ALA A 743 -30.41 -5.24 33.75
C ALA A 743 -30.51 -6.06 35.06
N ALA A 744 -31.57 -5.82 35.87
CA ALA A 744 -31.82 -6.56 37.08
C ALA A 744 -32.23 -8.01 36.82
N ASN A 745 -33.00 -8.27 35.72
CA ASN A 745 -33.46 -9.60 35.33
C ASN A 745 -32.33 -10.45 34.74
N VAL A 746 -31.44 -9.87 33.99
CA VAL A 746 -30.34 -10.56 33.27
C VAL A 746 -29.11 -10.72 34.18
N GLY A 747 -28.91 -9.81 35.09
CA GLY A 747 -27.71 -9.65 35.90
C GLY A 747 -26.81 -8.54 35.35
N PRO A 748 -26.31 -7.65 36.22
CA PRO A 748 -25.59 -6.47 35.83
C PRO A 748 -24.30 -6.80 35.01
N ASP A 749 -23.55 -7.83 35.41
CA ASP A 749 -22.29 -8.21 34.75
C ASP A 749 -22.52 -8.71 33.31
N VAL A 750 -23.57 -9.52 33.13
CA VAL A 750 -23.93 -10.04 31.78
C VAL A 750 -24.42 -8.88 30.92
N MET A 751 -25.23 -7.98 31.48
CA MET A 751 -25.68 -6.81 30.73
C MET A 751 -24.56 -5.94 30.25
N ARG A 752 -23.52 -5.68 31.07
CA ARG A 752 -22.34 -4.91 30.71
C ARG A 752 -21.54 -5.53 29.54
N MET A 753 -21.39 -6.87 29.60
CA MET A 753 -20.72 -7.59 28.51
C MET A 753 -21.52 -7.50 27.21
N VAL A 754 -22.83 -7.63 27.27
CA VAL A 754 -23.70 -7.52 26.10
C VAL A 754 -23.70 -6.11 25.53
N GLU A 755 -23.83 -5.07 26.36
CA GLU A 755 -23.76 -3.67 25.95
C GLU A 755 -22.45 -3.38 25.16
N LYS A 756 -21.31 -3.77 25.72
CA LYS A 756 -20.02 -3.58 25.08
C LYS A 756 -19.88 -4.35 23.76
N SER A 757 -20.30 -5.61 23.74
CA SER A 757 -20.22 -6.45 22.54
C SER A 757 -21.13 -5.93 21.41
N LEU A 758 -22.36 -5.56 21.74
CA LEU A 758 -23.31 -5.02 20.77
C LEU A 758 -22.84 -3.66 20.23
N LEU A 759 -22.36 -2.77 21.10
CA LEU A 759 -21.88 -1.46 20.68
C LEU A 759 -20.72 -1.59 19.69
N LEU A 760 -19.72 -2.43 19.98
CA LEU A 760 -18.62 -2.70 19.06
C LEU A 760 -19.11 -3.32 17.75
N GLN A 761 -20.07 -4.25 17.82
CA GLN A 761 -20.59 -4.91 16.65
C GLN A 761 -21.36 -3.96 15.72
N LEU A 762 -22.24 -3.13 16.30
CA LEU A 762 -23.02 -2.17 15.53
C LEU A 762 -22.14 -1.05 14.98
N LEU A 763 -21.15 -0.60 15.74
CA LEU A 763 -20.16 0.36 15.25
C LEU A 763 -19.43 -0.18 14.02
N ASP A 764 -18.96 -1.43 14.08
CA ASP A 764 -18.28 -2.07 12.96
C ASP A 764 -19.18 -2.22 11.73
N GLN A 765 -20.46 -2.58 11.95
CA GLN A 765 -21.41 -2.71 10.86
C GLN A 765 -21.74 -1.38 10.21
N ASN A 766 -22.07 -0.36 11.00
CA ASN A 766 -22.38 0.98 10.49
C ASN A 766 -21.16 1.60 9.78
N TRP A 767 -19.95 1.36 10.30
CA TRP A 767 -18.74 1.82 9.66
C TRP A 767 -18.52 1.18 8.29
N LYS A 768 -18.77 -0.12 8.13
CA LYS A 768 -18.69 -0.82 6.84
C LYS A 768 -19.73 -0.31 5.84
N GLU A 769 -20.96 -0.10 6.28
CA GLU A 769 -22.03 0.48 5.46
C GLU A 769 -21.65 1.90 5.01
N HIS A 770 -21.08 2.70 5.92
CA HIS A 770 -20.60 4.05 5.63
C HIS A 770 -19.44 4.06 4.63
N LEU A 771 -18.46 3.16 4.76
CA LEU A 771 -17.38 3.03 3.76
C LEU A 771 -17.92 2.73 2.37
N LEU A 772 -18.91 1.84 2.25
CA LEU A 772 -19.55 1.54 0.98
C LEU A 772 -20.24 2.78 0.40
N THR A 773 -20.97 3.52 1.25
CA THR A 773 -21.65 4.76 0.83
C THR A 773 -20.65 5.83 0.37
N LEU A 774 -19.51 5.97 1.07
CA LEU A 774 -18.44 6.89 0.66
C LEU A 774 -17.78 6.47 -0.66
N ASP A 775 -17.60 5.17 -0.91
CA ASP A 775 -17.08 4.67 -2.18
C ASP A 775 -18.06 5.01 -3.33
N HIS A 776 -19.37 4.82 -3.13
CA HIS A 776 -20.41 5.20 -4.10
C HIS A 776 -20.42 6.73 -4.33
N LEU A 777 -20.37 7.52 -3.26
CA LEU A 777 -20.30 8.98 -3.35
C LEU A 777 -19.08 9.44 -4.17
N ARG A 778 -17.90 8.84 -3.91
CA ARG A 778 -16.67 9.16 -4.60
C ARG A 778 -16.75 8.91 -6.10
N GLN A 779 -17.40 7.82 -6.53
CA GLN A 779 -17.59 7.51 -7.93
C GLN A 779 -18.52 8.52 -8.61
N GLY A 780 -19.62 8.90 -7.93
CA GLY A 780 -20.63 9.83 -8.45
C GLY A 780 -20.23 11.30 -8.39
N ILE A 781 -19.26 11.68 -7.54
CA ILE A 781 -18.95 13.08 -7.22
C ILE A 781 -18.42 13.87 -8.44
N GLY A 782 -17.78 13.20 -9.39
CA GLY A 782 -17.29 13.79 -10.63
C GLY A 782 -18.40 14.45 -11.46
N LEU A 783 -19.64 13.96 -11.38
CA LEU A 783 -20.79 14.52 -12.06
C LEU A 783 -21.19 15.91 -11.53
N ARG A 784 -20.83 16.24 -10.27
CA ARG A 784 -21.05 17.56 -9.67
C ARG A 784 -20.27 18.69 -10.37
N ALA A 785 -19.20 18.34 -11.11
CA ALA A 785 -18.42 19.30 -11.90
C ALA A 785 -19.25 19.95 -13.01
N TYR A 786 -20.27 19.27 -13.55
CA TYR A 786 -21.18 19.83 -14.56
C TYR A 786 -22.00 21.01 -14.01
N ALA A 787 -22.29 21.00 -12.70
CA ALA A 787 -22.96 22.10 -12.00
C ALA A 787 -22.01 23.26 -11.58
N GLN A 788 -20.77 23.30 -12.09
CA GLN A 788 -19.72 24.27 -11.76
C GLN A 788 -19.32 24.28 -10.28
N ARG A 789 -19.53 23.18 -9.55
CA ARG A 789 -19.08 22.98 -8.17
C ARG A 789 -17.74 22.25 -8.15
N ASP A 790 -16.92 22.56 -7.16
CA ASP A 790 -15.67 21.83 -6.93
C ASP A 790 -15.98 20.43 -6.34
N PRO A 791 -15.70 19.33 -7.06
CA PRO A 791 -16.03 17.98 -6.62
C PRO A 791 -15.43 17.63 -5.25
N LEU A 792 -14.24 18.12 -4.94
CA LEU A 792 -13.61 17.83 -3.65
C LEU A 792 -14.33 18.52 -2.48
N ASN A 793 -14.77 19.75 -2.67
CA ASN A 793 -15.50 20.48 -1.62
C ASN A 793 -16.89 19.89 -1.40
N GLU A 794 -17.57 19.48 -2.47
CA GLU A 794 -18.85 18.78 -2.36
C GLU A 794 -18.67 17.42 -1.67
N TYR A 795 -17.64 16.66 -2.06
CA TYR A 795 -17.32 15.38 -1.41
C TYR A 795 -17.08 15.56 0.10
N LYS A 796 -16.31 16.58 0.51
CA LYS A 796 -16.07 16.85 1.92
C LYS A 796 -17.34 17.14 2.70
N ARG A 797 -18.24 17.93 2.11
CA ARG A 797 -19.50 18.29 2.76
C ARG A 797 -20.42 17.07 2.85
N GLU A 798 -20.68 16.39 1.75
CA GLU A 798 -21.57 15.23 1.70
C GLU A 798 -21.01 14.06 2.54
N ALA A 799 -19.70 13.84 2.57
CA ALA A 799 -19.07 12.84 3.41
C ALA A 799 -19.18 13.16 4.91
N PHE A 800 -19.16 14.45 5.28
CA PHE A 800 -19.39 14.89 6.66
C PHE A 800 -20.85 14.64 7.08
N ASP A 801 -21.80 15.05 6.24
CA ASP A 801 -23.23 14.87 6.49
C ASP A 801 -23.56 13.37 6.66
N LEU A 802 -23.04 12.51 5.76
CA LEU A 802 -23.19 11.05 5.87
C LEU A 802 -22.54 10.47 7.13
N PHE A 803 -21.44 11.04 7.61
CA PHE A 803 -20.78 10.58 8.83
C PHE A 803 -21.58 10.94 10.08
N GLU A 804 -22.17 12.13 10.13
CA GLU A 804 -23.09 12.53 11.21
C GLU A 804 -24.34 11.63 11.22
N GLU A 805 -24.94 11.38 10.05
CA GLU A 805 -26.09 10.48 9.90
C GLU A 805 -25.75 9.05 10.38
N MET A 806 -24.57 8.55 10.05
CA MET A 806 -24.11 7.24 10.53
C MET A 806 -24.01 7.20 12.07
N LEU A 807 -23.47 8.25 12.70
CA LEU A 807 -23.35 8.32 14.18
C LEU A 807 -24.72 8.46 14.86
N GLU A 808 -25.65 9.20 14.27
CA GLU A 808 -27.05 9.28 14.72
C GLU A 808 -27.74 7.93 14.58
N GLY A 809 -27.64 7.30 13.44
CA GLY A 809 -28.17 5.95 13.19
C GLY A 809 -27.59 4.88 14.11
N LEU A 810 -26.31 5.00 14.50
CA LEU A 810 -25.69 4.12 15.48
C LEU A 810 -26.37 4.23 16.85
N ARG A 811 -26.61 5.48 17.34
CA ARG A 811 -27.29 5.72 18.61
C ARG A 811 -28.70 5.15 18.63
N ASP A 812 -29.46 5.34 17.55
CA ASP A 812 -30.82 4.81 17.40
C ASP A 812 -30.81 3.28 17.37
N ARG A 813 -29.95 2.67 16.54
CA ARG A 813 -29.83 1.20 16.43
C ARG A 813 -29.41 0.54 17.74
N ILE A 814 -28.41 1.05 18.46
CA ILE A 814 -27.99 0.45 19.74
C ILE A 814 -29.10 0.54 20.79
N THR A 815 -29.78 1.68 20.85
CA THR A 815 -30.91 1.89 21.77
C THR A 815 -32.05 0.92 21.46
N THR A 816 -32.43 0.80 20.20
CA THR A 816 -33.50 -0.10 19.75
C THR A 816 -33.14 -1.57 20.01
N VAL A 817 -31.95 -2.02 19.61
CA VAL A 817 -31.51 -3.40 19.83
C VAL A 817 -31.48 -3.75 21.31
N LEU A 818 -30.96 -2.87 22.17
CA LEU A 818 -30.94 -3.09 23.62
C LEU A 818 -32.34 -3.07 24.21
N ALA A 819 -33.28 -2.29 23.68
CA ALA A 819 -34.65 -2.28 24.10
C ALA A 819 -35.39 -3.59 23.78
N PHE A 820 -35.17 -4.18 22.64
CA PHE A 820 -35.89 -5.39 22.18
C PHE A 820 -35.17 -6.70 22.45
N VAL A 821 -33.86 -6.72 22.69
CA VAL A 821 -33.09 -7.94 22.97
C VAL A 821 -33.72 -8.71 24.16
N GLN A 822 -34.06 -9.99 23.91
CA GLN A 822 -34.54 -10.92 24.94
C GLN A 822 -33.44 -11.94 25.22
N PHE A 823 -33.15 -12.18 26.49
CA PHE A 823 -32.13 -13.13 26.91
C PHE A 823 -32.81 -14.45 27.30
N GLU A 824 -32.53 -15.51 26.55
CA GLU A 824 -32.89 -16.85 26.97
C GLU A 824 -31.86 -17.37 27.98
N ALA A 825 -32.34 -17.88 29.10
CA ALA A 825 -31.50 -18.29 30.25
C ALA A 825 -30.55 -19.47 30.00
N GLU A 826 -30.51 -20.03 28.78
CA GLU A 826 -29.67 -21.18 28.41
C GLU A 826 -28.62 -20.88 27.33
N SER A 827 -28.41 -19.64 26.91
CA SER A 827 -27.39 -19.34 25.90
C SER A 827 -25.98 -19.50 26.48
N LYS A 828 -25.30 -20.56 26.02
CA LYS A 828 -23.86 -20.75 26.26
C LYS A 828 -23.06 -19.56 25.71
N PRO A 829 -21.90 -19.23 26.28
CA PRO A 829 -21.05 -18.13 25.80
C PRO A 829 -20.68 -18.19 24.31
N ASP A 830 -20.78 -19.36 23.69
CA ASP A 830 -20.51 -19.59 22.26
C ASP A 830 -21.61 -19.06 21.28
N ALA A 831 -22.76 -18.60 21.81
CA ALA A 831 -23.81 -18.07 20.94
C ALA A 831 -23.43 -16.75 20.23
N PHE A 832 -22.38 -16.10 20.69
CA PHE A 832 -21.82 -14.87 20.07
C PHE A 832 -20.58 -15.13 19.21
N ALA A 833 -20.20 -16.41 19.02
CA ALA A 833 -19.12 -16.76 18.07
C ALA A 833 -19.58 -16.48 16.64
N ARG A 834 -18.96 -15.52 15.98
CA ARG A 834 -19.25 -15.18 14.58
C ARG A 834 -18.81 -16.29 13.63
N PRO A 835 -19.55 -16.52 12.53
CA PRO A 835 -19.01 -17.26 11.39
C PRO A 835 -17.79 -16.50 10.87
N GLN A 836 -16.65 -17.16 10.71
CA GLN A 836 -15.47 -16.58 10.07
C GLN A 836 -15.84 -16.18 8.64
N GLN A 837 -15.98 -14.90 8.40
CA GLN A 837 -16.17 -14.38 7.05
C GLN A 837 -14.89 -14.59 6.24
N GLN A 838 -15.03 -15.06 5.01
CA GLN A 838 -13.91 -15.12 4.07
C GLN A 838 -13.53 -13.68 3.72
N MET A 839 -12.35 -13.25 4.14
CA MET A 839 -11.82 -11.93 3.84
C MET A 839 -10.79 -12.04 2.72
N THR A 840 -10.78 -11.09 1.80
CA THR A 840 -9.82 -10.99 0.70
C THR A 840 -9.02 -9.71 0.87
N GLU A 841 -7.70 -9.82 0.86
CA GLU A 841 -6.77 -8.70 0.92
C GLU A 841 -6.38 -8.29 -0.50
N THR A 842 -6.60 -7.04 -0.88
CA THR A 842 -6.28 -6.53 -2.22
C THR A 842 -5.58 -5.18 -2.14
N ARG A 843 -4.80 -4.88 -3.19
CA ARG A 843 -4.16 -3.57 -3.40
C ARG A 843 -4.88 -2.71 -4.41
N THR A 844 -5.99 -3.17 -4.95
CA THR A 844 -6.75 -2.44 -5.99
C THR A 844 -7.83 -1.64 -5.32
N ASP A 845 -7.81 -0.32 -5.52
CA ASP A 845 -8.96 0.53 -5.18
C ASP A 845 -10.05 0.32 -6.24
N PRO A 846 -11.20 -0.24 -5.89
CA PRO A 846 -12.30 -0.38 -6.82
C PRO A 846 -12.71 0.94 -7.47
N ALA A 847 -12.62 2.06 -6.74
CA ALA A 847 -13.00 3.39 -7.22
C ALA A 847 -12.03 4.00 -8.26
N LEU A 848 -10.86 3.41 -8.49
CA LEU A 848 -9.83 3.94 -9.38
C LEU A 848 -9.73 3.23 -10.72
N GLN A 849 -10.33 2.06 -10.89
CA GLN A 849 -10.24 1.28 -12.13
C GLN A 849 -10.97 1.91 -13.32
N GLY A 850 -11.85 2.88 -13.08
CA GLY A 850 -12.55 3.63 -14.12
C GLY A 850 -11.85 4.89 -14.64
N THR A 851 -10.74 5.32 -14.03
CA THR A 851 -10.05 6.57 -14.38
C THR A 851 -8.63 6.40 -14.92
N THR A 852 -8.12 5.18 -14.99
CA THR A 852 -6.81 4.91 -15.55
C THR A 852 -6.93 4.56 -17.02
N ASP A 853 -6.99 5.59 -17.81
CA ASP A 853 -6.64 5.55 -19.21
C ASP A 853 -5.17 5.18 -19.37
N ASN A 854 -4.91 4.10 -20.10
CA ASN A 854 -3.64 3.75 -20.73
C ASN A 854 -2.34 4.10 -19.97
N SER A 855 -2.01 3.39 -18.93
CA SER A 855 -0.61 3.10 -18.62
C SER A 855 -0.44 1.58 -18.51
N GLU A 856 -0.20 0.97 -19.66
CA GLU A 856 0.35 -0.37 -19.74
C GLU A 856 1.60 -0.48 -18.86
N GLY A 857 1.63 -1.50 -18.03
CA GLY A 857 2.89 -2.01 -17.53
C GLY A 857 3.22 -1.78 -16.07
N ALA A 858 2.26 -1.97 -15.18
CA ALA A 858 2.57 -2.51 -13.88
C ALA A 858 1.65 -3.73 -13.69
N SER A 859 2.15 -4.89 -14.05
CA SER A 859 1.55 -6.14 -13.60
C SER A 859 1.77 -6.21 -12.10
N ASP A 860 0.95 -5.50 -11.35
CA ASP A 860 0.82 -5.77 -9.94
C ASP A 860 0.30 -7.19 -9.81
N ASN A 861 1.17 -8.06 -9.33
CA ASN A 861 0.78 -9.34 -8.81
C ASN A 861 -0.14 -9.09 -7.61
N ALA A 862 -1.42 -8.89 -7.88
CA ALA A 862 -2.46 -9.08 -6.89
C ALA A 862 -2.41 -10.58 -6.53
N THR A 863 -1.69 -10.92 -5.50
CA THR A 863 -1.75 -12.24 -4.92
C THR A 863 -3.09 -12.32 -4.21
N VAL A 864 -4.10 -12.80 -4.93
CA VAL A 864 -5.38 -13.19 -4.34
C VAL A 864 -5.10 -14.39 -3.46
N THR A 865 -4.89 -14.17 -2.20
CA THR A 865 -4.83 -15.27 -1.23
C THR A 865 -6.23 -15.60 -0.78
N ASN A 866 -6.81 -16.57 -1.48
CA ASN A 866 -8.02 -17.23 -1.03
C ASN A 866 -7.64 -18.14 0.15
N ARG A 867 -7.80 -17.68 1.37
CA ARG A 867 -7.68 -18.54 2.56
C ARG A 867 -8.88 -19.47 2.61
N GLN A 868 -8.82 -20.55 1.87
CA GLN A 868 -9.60 -21.74 2.26
C GLN A 868 -8.96 -22.30 3.51
N ALA A 869 -9.69 -22.28 4.61
CA ALA A 869 -9.34 -23.05 5.79
C ALA A 869 -9.06 -24.49 5.34
N GLN A 870 -7.81 -24.91 5.39
CA GLN A 870 -7.45 -26.32 5.18
C GLN A 870 -8.06 -27.07 6.34
N GLY A 871 -9.14 -27.78 6.08
CA GLY A 871 -9.74 -28.71 7.05
C GLY A 871 -8.65 -29.68 7.52
N ALA A 872 -8.48 -29.77 8.81
CA ALA A 872 -7.55 -30.71 9.41
C ALA A 872 -7.79 -32.11 8.84
N LEU A 873 -6.71 -32.79 8.43
CA LEU A 873 -6.75 -34.20 7.98
C LEU A 873 -7.35 -35.06 9.09
N ASN A 874 -8.46 -35.69 8.80
CA ASN A 874 -9.03 -36.69 9.69
C ASN A 874 -8.48 -38.07 9.27
N PRO A 875 -7.66 -38.72 10.10
CA PRO A 875 -7.06 -40.03 9.79
C PRO A 875 -8.10 -41.16 9.55
N GLU A 876 -9.34 -40.95 10.00
CA GLU A 876 -10.41 -41.95 9.89
C GLU A 876 -11.33 -41.75 8.69
N ASP A 877 -11.20 -40.65 7.92
CA ASP A 877 -12.02 -40.37 6.74
C ASP A 877 -11.21 -40.43 5.44
N PRO A 878 -11.35 -41.49 4.65
CA PRO A 878 -10.60 -41.68 3.39
C PRO A 878 -10.90 -40.62 2.32
N SER A 879 -11.99 -39.89 2.41
CA SER A 879 -12.34 -38.84 1.44
C SER A 879 -11.45 -37.61 1.52
N THR A 880 -10.74 -37.41 2.63
CA THR A 880 -9.81 -36.31 2.87
C THR A 880 -8.39 -36.56 2.32
N TRP A 881 -8.04 -37.79 1.94
CA TRP A 881 -6.69 -38.22 1.57
C TRP A 881 -6.26 -37.81 0.15
N GLY A 882 -7.20 -37.45 -0.71
CA GLY A 882 -6.92 -37.09 -2.10
C GLY A 882 -6.46 -35.65 -2.35
N ARG A 883 -6.33 -34.80 -1.32
CA ARG A 883 -6.09 -33.37 -1.44
C ARG A 883 -4.73 -32.89 -0.92
N VAL A 884 -3.82 -33.76 -0.63
CA VAL A 884 -2.49 -33.40 -0.09
C VAL A 884 -1.48 -33.27 -1.22
N PRO A 885 -0.68 -32.20 -1.28
CA PRO A 885 0.43 -32.10 -2.23
C PRO A 885 1.44 -33.22 -2.01
N ARG A 886 2.04 -33.72 -3.09
CA ARG A 886 2.98 -34.88 -3.08
C ARG A 886 4.22 -34.74 -2.17
N ASN A 887 4.47 -33.58 -1.59
CA ASN A 887 5.64 -33.27 -0.77
C ASN A 887 5.32 -32.94 0.69
N ALA A 888 4.14 -33.26 1.19
CA ALA A 888 3.85 -33.08 2.60
C ALA A 888 4.53 -34.20 3.42
N PRO A 889 5.23 -33.87 4.52
CA PRO A 889 5.80 -34.90 5.39
C PRO A 889 4.71 -35.71 6.06
N CYS A 890 4.93 -37.01 6.18
CA CYS A 890 4.03 -37.98 6.83
C CYS A 890 3.87 -37.73 8.31
#